data_c9b9968f914b4fd563e09ac07e3249e5
#
_entry.id   c9b9968f914b4fd563e09ac07e3249e5
#
_cell.length_a   1.000
_cell.length_b   1.000
_cell.length_c   1.000
_cell.angle_alpha   90.00
_cell.angle_beta   90.00
_cell.angle_gamma   90.00
#
_symmetry.space_group_name_H-M   'P 1'
#
loop_
_entity.id
_entity.type
_entity.pdbx_description
1 polymer ?
#
loop_
_entity_poly.entity_id
_entity_poly.type
_entity_poly.pdbx_seq_one_letter_code
_entity_poly.pdbx_strand_id
1 'polypeptide(L)'
;MLLMLACVALNAGAATRERLSLDRGWLFHQGDIVEPPIVGHEESYSNAKAGNASGAAGNEYDDSTWRHLDLPHDWAVEGPFDPKANVAQGYRPRGIGWYRRYLQVDPSERGKHFELQFDAIATHATVWVNGNVVSRNWSGYNASYIDITPFLRYGDAMNTIAIRVDAEAMEGWWYEGAGMYRHSWLVKRNPVHVVTDGVHATPRLIKDKQWSIPVEVTLNNSGKTAGDVIVEVTVYDPSGKQVAQRTTPARVGVLATSSVQLPVTINNPALWSIEKTNLYRVTTRVLQAGKAQDEVSLNTGFRTIRFDAAQGFFLNGVHVKLQGVCIHQDHAGVGVAVPDSVWEYRLRRLKEMGVNAIRFSHNAPAAEVLDMVDRMGFVVMDENRNFNPSADYMKQLEWMVKRDRHHPGIVLWSVFNEEPVQATEVGYEMARRMSAAVKALDDTRPVTAAMNGGFLTELNVSHAVDVVGANYQVPDYDRYHKAYPNKPFTSSEDTSAFMTRGEYKTVKEKNLIASYDDDAAQWGNTHRDAWEAIDTRPFVAGGFVWTGFDYRGEPTPNEWPSVSSVFGIMDLNGFPKTAYYIHQVQWIKDKPLIHIAPHWNWKQGDKVRVMVMSNIERIQLLLNGRTIGEQKADPYRMNNFDVVFEPGKLEAIGYRGGKEVVRTSVETTGAPVSLELVPDRAQLAGDGRDAMPITVRALDAQGRAVPLADNEVTFAVTGGGRSIGHGNGDPNSHENEKGATRRLFNGLAQLIVQTNYDARDAVIINATAPGLQAARVTIPVKQVAAQPYVAQADAPLTFVRSWRIAPDGDARPDPNQKLASFDMNTWGWGSPPMRAAAGSTYHLYRSSFTPRKNLADGSGRIRFASIKGKAEIWLNGALVGRKDSYAAAPLDVALPAGDGKRELNVLIEAEAGQGSGIEGHVTIEAK
;
A
#
# COMPACT_ATOMS: atom_id res chain seq x y z
N MET A 1 56.60 0.20 9.16
CA MET A 1 55.83 -0.43 8.09
C MET A 1 54.50 0.32 8.02
N LEU A 2 54.45 1.37 7.17
CA LEU A 2 53.32 2.28 7.04
C LEU A 2 52.25 1.59 6.17
N LEU A 3 51.06 1.39 6.70
CA LEU A 3 49.86 1.02 5.91
C LEU A 3 49.34 2.32 5.26
N MET A 4 49.45 2.42 3.94
CA MET A 4 48.68 3.38 3.15
C MET A 4 47.23 2.97 3.10
N LEU A 5 46.34 3.76 3.74
CA LEU A 5 44.92 3.73 3.46
C LEU A 5 44.70 4.39 2.09
N ALA A 6 44.33 3.61 1.10
CA ALA A 6 43.83 4.12 -0.17
C ALA A 6 42.35 4.57 0.04
N CYS A 7 42.16 5.89 0.18
CA CYS A 7 40.84 6.49 0.02
C CYS A 7 40.40 6.32 -1.44
N VAL A 8 39.48 5.38 -1.68
CA VAL A 8 38.71 5.37 -2.94
C VAL A 8 37.74 6.54 -2.86
N ALA A 9 38.07 7.63 -3.54
CA ALA A 9 37.15 8.72 -3.79
C ALA A 9 36.02 8.15 -4.69
N LEU A 10 34.86 7.86 -4.11
CA LEU A 10 33.64 7.69 -4.86
C LEU A 10 33.38 9.03 -5.58
N ASN A 11 33.66 9.07 -6.88
CA ASN A 11 33.14 10.12 -7.74
C ASN A 11 31.62 10.09 -7.64
N ALA A 12 31.03 11.03 -6.92
CA ALA A 12 29.60 11.34 -7.01
C ALA A 12 29.33 11.92 -8.41
N GLY A 13 29.22 11.04 -9.40
CA GLY A 13 28.58 11.38 -10.66
C GLY A 13 27.13 11.75 -10.32
N ALA A 14 26.60 12.80 -10.92
CA ALA A 14 25.20 13.19 -10.76
C ALA A 14 24.33 11.95 -10.91
N ALA A 15 23.45 11.70 -9.93
CA ALA A 15 22.59 10.53 -9.92
C ALA A 15 21.79 10.48 -11.22
N THR A 16 21.82 9.34 -11.90
CA THR A 16 21.21 9.19 -13.23
C THR A 16 19.68 9.16 -13.11
N ARG A 17 19.16 8.49 -12.06
CA ARG A 17 17.74 8.44 -11.67
C ARG A 17 17.67 8.54 -10.15
N GLU A 18 16.77 9.36 -9.66
CA GLU A 18 16.47 9.45 -8.23
C GLU A 18 15.03 9.02 -7.99
N ARG A 19 14.81 7.99 -7.17
CA ARG A 19 13.48 7.61 -6.66
C ARG A 19 13.42 7.98 -5.19
N LEU A 20 12.70 9.05 -4.88
CA LEU A 20 12.63 9.64 -3.56
C LEU A 20 11.27 9.35 -2.94
N SER A 21 11.24 8.83 -1.70
CA SER A 21 9.98 8.63 -0.98
C SER A 21 9.29 9.98 -0.73
N LEU A 22 7.99 10.02 -0.99
CA LEU A 22 7.08 11.10 -0.63
C LEU A 22 6.20 10.73 0.57
N ASP A 23 6.47 9.63 1.26
CA ASP A 23 5.61 9.16 2.35
C ASP A 23 5.55 10.11 3.55
N ARG A 24 6.59 10.92 3.77
CA ARG A 24 6.67 11.84 4.92
C ARG A 24 6.00 13.19 4.65
N GLY A 25 5.38 13.75 5.69
CA GLY A 25 5.05 15.18 5.76
C GLY A 25 3.87 15.60 4.90
N TRP A 26 2.79 14.84 4.90
CA TRP A 26 1.52 15.23 4.32
C TRP A 26 0.66 15.98 5.33
N LEU A 27 -0.12 16.92 4.81
CA LEU A 27 -1.23 17.57 5.50
C LEU A 27 -2.51 16.86 5.09
N PHE A 28 -3.37 16.54 6.04
CA PHE A 28 -4.61 15.79 5.82
C PHE A 28 -5.81 16.45 6.46
N HIS A 29 -6.92 16.48 5.73
CA HIS A 29 -8.23 16.89 6.21
C HIS A 29 -9.26 15.82 5.87
N GLN A 30 -9.96 15.32 6.87
CA GLN A 30 -11.08 14.41 6.70
C GLN A 30 -12.37 15.18 6.48
N GLY A 31 -13.14 14.78 5.50
CA GLY A 31 -14.34 15.44 5.03
C GLY A 31 -14.10 16.24 3.76
N ASP A 32 -15.18 16.52 3.04
CA ASP A 32 -15.08 17.35 1.84
C ASP A 32 -15.00 18.83 2.21
N ILE A 33 -14.38 19.59 1.35
CA ILE A 33 -14.26 21.04 1.49
C ILE A 33 -15.17 21.67 0.46
N VAL A 34 -16.23 22.31 0.96
CA VAL A 34 -17.17 23.02 0.12
C VAL A 34 -16.49 24.27 -0.43
N GLU A 35 -16.42 24.34 -1.77
CA GLU A 35 -15.93 25.55 -2.42
C GLU A 35 -16.91 26.69 -2.22
N PRO A 36 -16.41 27.92 -1.95
CA PRO A 36 -17.31 29.06 -1.89
C PRO A 36 -17.98 29.29 -3.26
N PRO A 37 -19.22 29.75 -3.28
CA PRO A 37 -19.89 30.04 -4.54
C PRO A 37 -19.15 31.14 -5.30
N ILE A 38 -18.94 30.91 -6.57
CA ILE A 38 -18.34 31.91 -7.47
C ILE A 38 -19.34 33.05 -7.66
N VAL A 39 -18.95 34.25 -7.25
CA VAL A 39 -19.78 35.45 -7.35
C VAL A 39 -19.13 36.47 -8.29
N GLY A 40 -19.66 36.55 -9.50
CA GLY A 40 -19.21 37.53 -10.48
C GLY A 40 -18.37 36.97 -11.63
N HIS A 41 -18.33 37.73 -12.69
CA HIS A 41 -17.69 37.35 -13.96
C HIS A 41 -16.17 37.22 -13.83
N GLU A 42 -15.51 38.11 -13.10
CA GLU A 42 -14.06 38.15 -12.96
C GLU A 42 -13.56 36.87 -12.23
N GLU A 43 -14.24 36.50 -11.16
CA GLU A 43 -13.91 35.29 -10.42
C GLU A 43 -14.18 34.02 -11.24
N SER A 44 -15.33 33.97 -11.93
CA SER A 44 -15.68 32.89 -12.85
C SER A 44 -14.65 32.77 -13.99
N TYR A 45 -14.24 33.89 -14.58
CA TYR A 45 -13.22 33.91 -15.60
C TYR A 45 -11.87 33.42 -15.11
N SER A 46 -11.44 33.86 -13.94
CA SER A 46 -10.16 33.47 -13.33
C SER A 46 -10.12 31.98 -12.97
N ASN A 47 -11.16 31.47 -12.28
CA ASN A 47 -11.20 30.07 -11.84
C ASN A 47 -11.31 29.07 -12.99
N ALA A 48 -11.79 29.50 -14.16
CA ALA A 48 -11.83 28.68 -15.37
C ALA A 48 -10.46 28.54 -16.06
N LYS A 49 -9.43 29.27 -15.62
CA LYS A 49 -8.11 29.25 -16.26
C LYS A 49 -7.21 28.17 -15.62
N ALA A 50 -6.33 27.62 -16.45
CA ALA A 50 -5.35 26.62 -16.00
C ALA A 50 -4.46 27.18 -14.86
N GLY A 51 -4.24 26.37 -13.82
CA GLY A 51 -3.44 26.74 -12.66
C GLY A 51 -4.17 27.57 -11.60
N ASN A 52 -5.44 27.87 -11.80
CA ASN A 52 -6.25 28.70 -10.90
C ASN A 52 -7.35 27.91 -10.19
N ALA A 53 -7.11 26.65 -9.87
CA ALA A 53 -8.07 25.89 -9.07
C ALA A 53 -8.36 26.62 -7.75
N SER A 54 -9.66 26.66 -7.37
CA SER A 54 -10.14 27.22 -6.12
C SER A 54 -10.08 26.22 -4.97
N GLY A 55 -10.44 26.67 -3.77
CA GLY A 55 -10.54 25.82 -2.57
C GLY A 55 -9.24 25.07 -2.28
N ALA A 56 -9.37 23.87 -1.74
CA ALA A 56 -8.22 23.06 -1.29
C ALA A 56 -7.30 22.58 -2.42
N ALA A 57 -7.75 22.65 -3.66
CA ALA A 57 -6.92 22.40 -4.85
C ALA A 57 -6.02 23.60 -5.21
N GLY A 58 -6.35 24.79 -4.73
CA GLY A 58 -5.64 26.04 -5.02
C GLY A 58 -4.32 26.18 -4.26
N ASN A 59 -3.43 27.00 -4.81
CA ASN A 59 -2.11 27.22 -4.22
C ASN A 59 -2.17 28.02 -2.92
N GLU A 60 -3.12 28.93 -2.80
CA GLU A 60 -3.24 29.88 -1.69
C GLU A 60 -4.20 29.40 -0.58
N TYR A 61 -4.68 28.16 -0.68
CA TYR A 61 -5.56 27.60 0.34
C TYR A 61 -4.86 27.51 1.70
N ASP A 62 -5.55 27.94 2.76
CA ASP A 62 -5.05 27.86 4.12
C ASP A 62 -5.27 26.47 4.74
N ASP A 63 -4.24 25.64 4.71
CA ASP A 63 -4.18 24.30 5.29
C ASP A 63 -3.43 24.25 6.62
N SER A 64 -3.19 25.41 7.25
CA SER A 64 -2.38 25.51 8.47
C SER A 64 -2.97 24.78 9.69
N THR A 65 -4.25 24.43 9.66
CA THR A 65 -4.96 23.66 10.70
C THR A 65 -5.11 22.17 10.36
N TRP A 66 -4.58 21.72 9.21
CA TRP A 66 -4.68 20.34 8.82
C TRP A 66 -3.75 19.44 9.65
N ARG A 67 -4.16 18.19 9.81
CA ARG A 67 -3.38 17.19 10.53
C ARG A 67 -2.12 16.80 9.73
N HIS A 68 -0.96 16.79 10.38
CA HIS A 68 0.25 16.22 9.83
C HIS A 68 0.23 14.71 9.96
N LEU A 69 0.62 14.02 8.90
CA LEU A 69 0.76 12.56 8.89
C LEU A 69 1.77 12.08 7.85
N ASP A 70 2.14 10.82 7.98
CA ASP A 70 2.97 10.09 7.04
C ASP A 70 2.17 8.95 6.39
N LEU A 71 2.59 8.54 5.19
CA LEU A 71 2.02 7.42 4.45
C LEU A 71 2.77 6.10 4.77
N PRO A 72 2.14 4.96 4.56
CA PRO A 72 0.75 4.69 4.14
C PRO A 72 -0.28 5.13 5.18
N HIS A 73 -1.48 5.56 4.72
CA HIS A 73 -2.54 6.06 5.58
C HIS A 73 -3.91 5.55 5.14
N ASP A 74 -4.67 5.02 6.11
CA ASP A 74 -6.07 4.60 5.98
C ASP A 74 -6.88 5.26 7.10
N TRP A 75 -7.66 6.31 6.77
CA TRP A 75 -8.42 7.03 7.80
C TRP A 75 -9.67 6.27 8.27
N ALA A 76 -10.17 5.31 7.47
CA ALA A 76 -11.37 4.58 7.87
C ALA A 76 -11.13 3.69 9.10
N VAL A 77 -9.90 3.16 9.27
CA VAL A 77 -9.55 2.35 10.46
C VAL A 77 -9.38 3.20 11.73
N GLU A 78 -9.24 4.51 11.60
CA GLU A 78 -9.08 5.44 12.73
C GLU A 78 -10.41 5.81 13.38
N GLY A 79 -11.52 5.77 12.62
CA GLY A 79 -12.86 6.13 13.06
C GLY A 79 -13.59 5.00 13.81
N PRO A 80 -14.74 5.28 14.41
CA PRO A 80 -15.58 4.27 15.04
C PRO A 80 -16.30 3.41 13.98
N PHE A 81 -16.80 2.26 14.41
CA PHE A 81 -17.77 1.49 13.64
C PHE A 81 -19.14 2.14 13.70
N ASP A 82 -19.91 2.07 12.63
CA ASP A 82 -21.29 2.54 12.55
C ASP A 82 -22.19 1.43 11.98
N PRO A 83 -23.20 0.94 12.72
CA PRO A 83 -24.09 -0.11 12.23
C PRO A 83 -24.90 0.29 11.00
N LYS A 84 -24.93 1.58 10.64
CA LYS A 84 -25.58 2.10 9.44
C LYS A 84 -24.62 2.20 8.24
N ALA A 85 -23.32 2.05 8.47
CA ALA A 85 -22.34 2.06 7.39
C ALA A 85 -22.42 0.73 6.60
N ASN A 86 -21.76 0.71 5.46
CA ASN A 86 -21.78 -0.42 4.55
C ASN A 86 -21.15 -1.68 5.19
N VAL A 87 -21.90 -2.78 5.24
CA VAL A 87 -21.46 -4.08 5.75
C VAL A 87 -20.25 -4.61 4.99
N ALA A 88 -20.21 -4.43 3.67
CA ALA A 88 -19.08 -4.85 2.84
C ALA A 88 -17.79 -4.11 3.20
N GLN A 89 -17.89 -2.92 3.76
CA GLN A 89 -16.76 -2.14 4.26
C GLN A 89 -16.49 -2.37 5.77
N GLY A 90 -17.00 -3.46 6.34
CA GLY A 90 -16.84 -3.79 7.76
C GLY A 90 -17.47 -2.75 8.68
N TYR A 91 -18.56 -2.13 8.26
CA TYR A 91 -19.24 -1.07 9.02
C TYR A 91 -18.35 0.14 9.37
N ARG A 92 -17.31 0.39 8.56
CA ARG A 92 -16.43 1.56 8.71
C ARG A 92 -16.90 2.70 7.78
N PRO A 93 -17.25 3.88 8.33
CA PRO A 93 -17.47 5.09 7.51
C PRO A 93 -16.20 5.47 6.76
N ARG A 94 -16.32 5.78 5.47
CA ARG A 94 -15.18 6.12 4.60
C ARG A 94 -15.17 7.61 4.24
N GLY A 95 -16.11 8.06 3.41
CA GLY A 95 -16.26 9.48 3.07
C GLY A 95 -15.17 10.02 2.14
N ILE A 96 -14.95 11.32 2.23
CA ILE A 96 -14.00 12.08 1.43
C ILE A 96 -12.86 12.58 2.31
N GLY A 97 -11.66 12.66 1.75
CA GLY A 97 -10.49 13.22 2.40
C GLY A 97 -9.61 14.01 1.44
N TRP A 98 -8.87 14.96 1.98
CA TRP A 98 -7.94 15.79 1.25
C TRP A 98 -6.54 15.63 1.80
N TYR A 99 -5.56 15.55 0.89
CA TYR A 99 -4.12 15.57 1.20
C TYR A 99 -3.47 16.76 0.51
N ARG A 100 -2.52 17.40 1.20
CA ARG A 100 -1.69 18.45 0.61
C ARG A 100 -0.23 18.26 1.01
N ARG A 101 0.67 18.65 0.11
CA ARG A 101 2.11 18.64 0.35
C ARG A 101 2.79 19.72 -0.45
N TYR A 102 3.87 20.25 0.10
CA TYR A 102 4.69 21.26 -0.56
C TYR A 102 6.01 20.66 -1.05
N LEU A 103 6.45 21.13 -2.21
CA LEU A 103 7.66 20.67 -2.87
C LEU A 103 8.46 21.88 -3.34
N GLN A 104 9.72 22.00 -2.90
CA GLN A 104 10.68 22.94 -3.43
C GLN A 104 11.59 22.23 -4.44
N VAL A 105 11.81 22.84 -5.60
CA VAL A 105 12.65 22.27 -6.66
C VAL A 105 13.80 23.23 -6.95
N ASP A 106 15.05 22.72 -6.83
CA ASP A 106 16.24 23.52 -7.05
C ASP A 106 16.33 23.99 -8.51
N PRO A 107 16.72 25.26 -8.80
CA PRO A 107 16.92 25.75 -10.14
C PRO A 107 17.90 24.96 -11.02
N SER A 108 18.88 24.28 -10.41
CA SER A 108 19.84 23.42 -11.11
C SER A 108 19.21 22.17 -11.70
N GLU A 109 18.00 21.80 -11.25
CA GLU A 109 17.28 20.63 -11.73
C GLU A 109 16.42 20.93 -12.99
N ARG A 110 16.47 22.17 -13.49
CA ARG A 110 15.79 22.52 -14.74
C ARG A 110 16.26 21.64 -15.90
N GLY A 111 15.27 21.10 -16.62
CA GLY A 111 15.51 20.20 -17.75
C GLY A 111 15.46 18.72 -17.37
N LYS A 112 15.44 18.35 -16.09
CA LYS A 112 15.11 16.99 -15.67
C LYS A 112 13.61 16.72 -15.89
N HIS A 113 13.26 15.44 -16.02
CA HIS A 113 11.90 14.93 -15.99
C HIS A 113 11.50 14.57 -14.55
N PHE A 114 10.32 15.01 -14.13
CA PHE A 114 9.78 14.76 -12.80
C PHE A 114 8.45 14.00 -12.88
N GLU A 115 8.37 12.88 -12.20
CA GLU A 115 7.16 12.05 -12.16
C GLU A 115 6.75 11.80 -10.72
N LEU A 116 5.49 12.09 -10.38
CA LEU A 116 4.85 11.60 -9.17
C LEU A 116 4.35 10.18 -9.42
N GLN A 117 4.60 9.29 -8.46
CA GLN A 117 4.05 7.94 -8.45
C GLN A 117 3.28 7.74 -7.17
N PHE A 118 2.01 7.33 -7.29
CA PHE A 118 1.17 6.90 -6.19
C PHE A 118 0.82 5.44 -6.45
N ASP A 119 1.30 4.53 -5.59
CA ASP A 119 1.16 3.09 -5.83
C ASP A 119 -0.29 2.60 -5.66
N ALA A 120 -1.10 3.29 -4.86
CA ALA A 120 -2.56 3.21 -4.84
C ALA A 120 -3.18 4.29 -3.95
N ILE A 121 -4.40 4.71 -4.28
CA ILE A 121 -5.22 5.65 -3.50
C ILE A 121 -6.67 5.14 -3.51
N ALA A 122 -7.22 4.78 -2.35
CA ALA A 122 -8.58 4.27 -2.23
C ALA A 122 -9.59 5.40 -1.99
N THR A 123 -10.54 5.65 -2.94
CA THR A 123 -10.81 4.87 -4.15
C THR A 123 -10.61 5.75 -5.39
N HIS A 124 -11.41 6.81 -5.56
CA HIS A 124 -11.27 7.75 -6.67
C HIS A 124 -10.43 8.95 -6.23
N ALA A 125 -9.42 9.27 -7.01
CA ALA A 125 -8.51 10.36 -6.68
C ALA A 125 -8.44 11.40 -7.80
N THR A 126 -8.46 12.67 -7.43
CA THR A 126 -8.08 13.77 -8.32
C THR A 126 -6.84 14.44 -7.76
N VAL A 127 -5.83 14.63 -8.59
CA VAL A 127 -4.53 15.21 -8.22
C VAL A 127 -4.34 16.54 -8.93
N TRP A 128 -3.92 17.55 -8.17
CA TRP A 128 -3.53 18.86 -8.68
C TRP A 128 -2.06 19.15 -8.35
N VAL A 129 -1.40 19.81 -9.29
CA VAL A 129 -0.08 20.41 -9.07
C VAL A 129 -0.17 21.88 -9.45
N ASN A 130 0.15 22.74 -8.49
CA ASN A 130 0.08 24.19 -8.69
C ASN A 130 -1.29 24.68 -9.25
N GLY A 131 -2.39 24.10 -8.76
CA GLY A 131 -3.75 24.44 -9.18
C GLY A 131 -4.15 23.88 -10.55
N ASN A 132 -3.31 23.09 -11.21
CA ASN A 132 -3.65 22.37 -12.43
C ASN A 132 -4.06 20.94 -12.11
N VAL A 133 -5.17 20.45 -12.64
CA VAL A 133 -5.51 19.03 -12.59
C VAL A 133 -4.50 18.27 -13.43
N VAL A 134 -3.79 17.32 -12.83
CA VAL A 134 -2.74 16.54 -13.51
C VAL A 134 -3.11 15.06 -13.63
N SER A 135 -4.04 14.56 -12.82
CA SER A 135 -4.52 13.18 -12.90
C SER A 135 -5.91 13.02 -12.28
N ARG A 136 -6.63 12.04 -12.81
CA ARG A 136 -7.81 11.43 -12.18
C ARG A 136 -7.66 9.93 -12.25
N ASN A 137 -7.79 9.26 -11.12
CA ASN A 137 -7.75 7.81 -11.01
C ASN A 137 -9.11 7.29 -10.55
N TRP A 138 -9.61 6.27 -11.24
CA TRP A 138 -10.93 5.67 -11.03
C TRP A 138 -10.86 4.28 -10.39
N SER A 139 -9.68 3.87 -9.92
CA SER A 139 -9.52 2.61 -9.20
C SER A 139 -8.62 2.76 -7.99
N GLY A 140 -9.05 2.21 -6.86
CA GLY A 140 -8.26 2.20 -5.63
C GLY A 140 -7.06 1.24 -5.67
N TYR A 141 -6.91 0.44 -6.72
CA TYR A 141 -5.91 -0.65 -6.77
C TYR A 141 -4.80 -0.44 -7.79
N ASN A 142 -4.92 0.58 -8.64
CA ASN A 142 -3.95 0.88 -9.68
C ASN A 142 -3.05 2.06 -9.30
N ALA A 143 -1.78 1.98 -9.72
CA ALA A 143 -0.86 3.10 -9.56
C ALA A 143 -1.19 4.25 -10.53
N SER A 144 -0.82 5.46 -10.11
CA SER A 144 -0.85 6.66 -10.95
C SER A 144 0.57 7.17 -11.16
N TYR A 145 1.01 7.26 -12.41
CA TYR A 145 2.28 7.84 -12.83
C TYR A 145 2.03 9.15 -13.56
N ILE A 146 2.49 10.24 -12.98
CA ILE A 146 2.07 11.60 -13.39
C ILE A 146 3.30 12.43 -13.72
N ASP A 147 3.48 12.79 -15.00
CA ASP A 147 4.48 13.77 -15.41
C ASP A 147 4.08 15.17 -14.91
N ILE A 148 4.84 15.66 -13.95
CA ILE A 148 4.63 17.02 -13.39
C ILE A 148 5.62 18.04 -13.92
N THR A 149 6.55 17.65 -14.78
CA THR A 149 7.61 18.51 -15.32
C THR A 149 7.10 19.86 -15.85
N PRO A 150 6.02 19.91 -16.67
CA PRO A 150 5.55 21.16 -17.24
C PRO A 150 4.87 22.11 -16.24
N PHE A 151 4.53 21.62 -15.05
CA PHE A 151 3.81 22.38 -14.02
C PHE A 151 4.72 22.95 -12.93
N LEU A 152 6.02 22.58 -12.93
CA LEU A 152 6.92 22.90 -11.84
C LEU A 152 7.41 24.34 -11.86
N ARG A 153 7.49 24.89 -10.65
CA ARG A 153 8.16 26.14 -10.31
C ARG A 153 9.50 25.83 -9.66
N TYR A 154 10.52 26.63 -9.92
CA TYR A 154 11.89 26.39 -9.46
C TYR A 154 12.40 27.53 -8.60
N GLY A 155 13.27 27.21 -7.65
CA GLY A 155 13.85 28.16 -6.70
C GLY A 155 12.96 28.36 -5.47
N ASP A 156 12.77 29.63 -5.10
CA ASP A 156 11.99 29.97 -3.90
C ASP A 156 10.47 29.81 -4.08
N ALA A 157 10.02 29.59 -5.29
CA ALA A 157 8.62 29.36 -5.60
C ALA A 157 8.22 27.93 -5.20
N MET A 158 7.35 27.83 -4.21
CA MET A 158 6.85 26.56 -3.70
C MET A 158 5.89 25.91 -4.71
N ASN A 159 6.00 24.59 -4.88
CA ASN A 159 5.02 23.78 -5.59
C ASN A 159 4.05 23.15 -4.62
N THR A 160 2.77 23.20 -4.92
CA THR A 160 1.70 22.59 -4.14
C THR A 160 1.20 21.35 -4.84
N ILE A 161 1.18 20.22 -4.15
CA ILE A 161 0.49 19.01 -4.54
C ILE A 161 -0.76 18.93 -3.68
N ALA A 162 -1.94 18.81 -4.30
CA ALA A 162 -3.21 18.62 -3.62
C ALA A 162 -3.91 17.39 -4.19
N ILE A 163 -4.52 16.59 -3.32
CA ILE A 163 -5.21 15.36 -3.71
C ILE A 163 -6.54 15.30 -2.97
N ARG A 164 -7.64 15.20 -3.72
CA ARG A 164 -8.96 14.85 -3.20
C ARG A 164 -9.19 13.37 -3.41
N VAL A 165 -9.53 12.69 -2.35
CA VAL A 165 -9.82 11.26 -2.37
C VAL A 165 -11.29 11.06 -2.01
N ASP A 166 -12.03 10.43 -2.90
CA ASP A 166 -13.41 10.01 -2.70
C ASP A 166 -13.41 8.50 -2.42
N ALA A 167 -13.53 8.16 -1.15
CA ALA A 167 -13.60 6.78 -0.71
C ALA A 167 -15.06 6.28 -0.54
N GLU A 168 -16.08 7.07 -0.89
CA GLU A 168 -17.48 6.59 -0.95
C GLU A 168 -17.71 5.67 -2.15
N ALA A 169 -16.94 5.88 -3.22
CA ALA A 169 -16.92 4.98 -4.36
C ALA A 169 -16.41 3.59 -3.96
N MET A 170 -17.05 2.54 -4.44
CA MET A 170 -16.71 1.15 -4.14
C MET A 170 -16.39 0.39 -5.43
N GLU A 171 -15.42 -0.52 -5.34
CA GLU A 171 -15.05 -1.44 -6.40
C GLU A 171 -15.24 -2.91 -5.98
N GLY A 172 -15.45 -3.19 -4.68
CA GLY A 172 -15.58 -4.52 -4.14
C GLY A 172 -16.56 -4.61 -2.95
N TRP A 173 -16.80 -5.83 -2.49
CA TRP A 173 -17.68 -6.15 -1.37
C TRP A 173 -16.91 -6.60 -0.12
N TRP A 174 -15.70 -6.05 0.04
CA TRP A 174 -14.81 -6.20 1.18
C TRP A 174 -14.28 -4.83 1.59
N TYR A 175 -13.58 -4.75 2.71
CA TYR A 175 -12.97 -3.52 3.18
C TYR A 175 -11.86 -3.04 2.25
N GLU A 176 -12.09 -1.94 1.58
CA GLU A 176 -11.16 -1.30 0.66
C GLU A 176 -10.31 -0.21 1.33
N GLY A 177 -10.66 0.17 2.57
CA GLY A 177 -10.04 1.27 3.28
C GLY A 177 -10.34 2.64 2.69
N ALA A 178 -9.58 3.65 3.09
CA ALA A 178 -9.74 5.02 2.62
C ALA A 178 -8.43 5.81 2.72
N GLY A 179 -7.95 6.33 1.60
CA GLY A 179 -6.78 7.21 1.57
C GLY A 179 -5.60 6.69 0.76
N MET A 180 -4.46 7.31 0.96
CA MET A 180 -3.20 6.95 0.30
C MET A 180 -2.55 5.78 1.07
N TYR A 181 -3.00 4.57 0.80
CA TYR A 181 -2.70 3.40 1.62
C TYR A 181 -1.49 2.58 1.15
N ARG A 182 -0.85 2.97 0.05
CA ARG A 182 0.44 2.45 -0.42
C ARG A 182 1.46 3.58 -0.50
N HIS A 183 2.68 3.25 -0.90
CA HIS A 183 3.76 4.22 -1.01
C HIS A 183 3.55 5.27 -2.09
N SER A 184 4.22 6.41 -1.90
CA SER A 184 4.29 7.49 -2.88
C SER A 184 5.73 7.91 -3.12
N TRP A 185 6.02 8.34 -4.37
CA TRP A 185 7.37 8.63 -4.83
C TRP A 185 7.44 9.87 -5.71
N LEU A 186 8.57 10.56 -5.63
CA LEU A 186 9.02 11.49 -6.64
C LEU A 186 10.18 10.87 -7.40
N VAL A 187 10.03 10.68 -8.70
CA VAL A 187 11.08 10.15 -9.56
C VAL A 187 11.62 11.25 -10.45
N LYS A 188 12.93 11.51 -10.35
CA LYS A 188 13.64 12.47 -11.17
C LYS A 188 14.53 11.75 -12.17
N ARG A 189 14.51 12.18 -13.43
CA ARG A 189 15.26 11.56 -14.52
C ARG A 189 15.90 12.62 -15.40
N ASN A 190 16.94 12.25 -16.14
CA ASN A 190 17.42 13.09 -17.25
C ASN A 190 16.41 13.08 -18.40
N PRO A 191 16.52 14.04 -19.35
CA PRO A 191 15.53 14.15 -20.44
C PRO A 191 15.32 12.87 -21.24
N VAL A 192 16.40 12.15 -21.59
CA VAL A 192 16.31 10.85 -22.25
C VAL A 192 16.44 9.76 -21.19
N HIS A 193 15.37 9.00 -20.98
CA HIS A 193 15.26 8.03 -19.91
C HIS A 193 14.40 6.83 -20.29
N VAL A 194 14.49 5.77 -19.51
CA VAL A 194 13.55 4.63 -19.55
C VAL A 194 12.25 5.04 -18.88
N VAL A 195 11.11 4.84 -19.53
CA VAL A 195 9.79 5.11 -18.91
C VAL A 195 9.54 4.19 -17.72
N THR A 196 8.64 4.56 -16.82
CA THR A 196 8.21 3.69 -15.73
C THR A 196 7.61 2.41 -16.32
N ASP A 197 7.98 1.24 -15.76
CA ASP A 197 7.64 -0.10 -16.25
C ASP A 197 8.06 -0.35 -17.72
N GLY A 198 9.02 0.42 -18.22
CA GLY A 198 9.48 0.39 -19.62
C GLY A 198 10.53 -0.68 -19.94
N VAL A 199 10.88 -1.55 -18.99
CA VAL A 199 11.77 -2.70 -19.25
C VAL A 199 10.97 -4.00 -19.16
N HIS A 200 10.89 -4.72 -20.25
CA HIS A 200 10.34 -6.08 -20.28
C HIS A 200 11.47 -7.09 -20.40
N ALA A 201 11.61 -7.99 -19.44
CA ALA A 201 12.73 -8.94 -19.39
C ALA A 201 12.30 -10.32 -18.86
N THR A 202 11.33 -10.95 -19.52
CA THR A 202 10.83 -12.29 -19.17
C THR A 202 11.61 -13.37 -19.89
N PRO A 203 12.33 -14.27 -19.17
CA PRO A 203 13.12 -15.34 -19.79
C PRO A 203 12.26 -16.38 -20.53
N ARG A 204 12.74 -16.86 -21.68
CA ARG A 204 12.12 -17.90 -22.48
C ARG A 204 13.11 -19.01 -22.77
N LEU A 205 12.70 -20.26 -22.57
CA LEU A 205 13.48 -21.44 -23.01
C LEU A 205 13.45 -21.53 -24.54
N ILE A 206 14.63 -21.54 -25.19
CA ILE A 206 14.75 -21.68 -26.65
C ILE A 206 14.86 -23.16 -26.99
N LYS A 207 15.86 -23.82 -26.42
CA LYS A 207 16.19 -25.22 -26.75
C LYS A 207 17.04 -25.79 -25.61
N ASP A 208 16.74 -27.00 -25.17
CA ASP A 208 17.46 -27.71 -24.12
C ASP A 208 17.65 -26.83 -22.85
N LYS A 209 18.86 -26.36 -22.59
CA LYS A 209 19.23 -25.49 -21.49
C LYS A 209 19.60 -24.08 -21.92
N GLN A 210 19.31 -23.72 -23.17
CA GLN A 210 19.56 -22.39 -23.69
C GLN A 210 18.32 -21.52 -23.55
N TRP A 211 18.48 -20.36 -22.95
CA TRP A 211 17.43 -19.41 -22.70
C TRP A 211 17.70 -18.07 -23.38
N SER A 212 16.65 -17.37 -23.74
CA SER A 212 16.70 -15.97 -24.16
C SER A 212 15.94 -15.11 -23.17
N ILE A 213 16.48 -13.96 -22.83
CA ILE A 213 15.72 -12.84 -22.26
C ILE A 213 15.54 -11.85 -23.43
N PRO A 214 14.35 -11.76 -24.05
CA PRO A 214 14.07 -10.79 -25.10
C PRO A 214 13.83 -9.41 -24.46
N VAL A 215 14.91 -8.75 -24.00
CA VAL A 215 14.76 -7.47 -23.29
C VAL A 215 14.25 -6.40 -24.25
N GLU A 216 13.08 -5.86 -23.93
CA GLU A 216 12.53 -4.68 -24.60
C GLU A 216 12.69 -3.49 -23.68
N VAL A 217 13.17 -2.36 -24.20
CA VAL A 217 13.36 -1.13 -23.45
C VAL A 217 12.64 0.02 -24.15
N THR A 218 11.65 0.60 -23.44
CA THR A 218 10.93 1.79 -23.91
C THR A 218 11.55 3.04 -23.29
N LEU A 219 12.00 3.94 -24.16
CA LEU A 219 12.62 5.23 -23.83
C LEU A 219 11.64 6.37 -24.07
N ASN A 220 11.79 7.44 -23.28
CA ASN A 220 11.14 8.72 -23.53
C ASN A 220 12.19 9.83 -23.59
N ASN A 221 11.88 10.91 -24.30
CA ASN A 221 12.68 12.13 -24.31
C ASN A 221 11.80 13.33 -24.03
N SER A 222 11.88 13.86 -22.82
CA SER A 222 11.20 15.10 -22.39
C SER A 222 11.98 16.37 -22.71
N GLY A 223 13.14 16.23 -23.37
CA GLY A 223 14.03 17.35 -23.69
C GLY A 223 13.64 18.14 -24.95
N LYS A 224 14.42 19.16 -25.24
CA LYS A 224 14.19 20.10 -26.36
C LYS A 224 14.92 19.67 -27.65
N THR A 225 15.77 18.67 -27.59
CA THR A 225 16.54 18.15 -28.72
C THR A 225 16.39 16.64 -28.81
N ALA A 226 16.46 16.08 -30.00
CA ALA A 226 16.49 14.62 -30.16
C ALA A 226 17.72 14.04 -29.48
N GLY A 227 17.58 12.89 -28.84
CA GLY A 227 18.63 12.18 -28.12
C GLY A 227 19.15 10.99 -28.91
N ASP A 228 20.46 10.98 -29.24
CA ASP A 228 21.14 9.78 -29.71
C ASP A 228 21.81 9.11 -28.50
N VAL A 229 21.42 7.89 -28.19
CA VAL A 229 21.85 7.14 -26.99
C VAL A 229 22.27 5.73 -27.32
N ILE A 230 23.00 5.11 -26.43
CA ILE A 230 23.22 3.66 -26.43
C ILE A 230 22.47 3.06 -25.26
N VAL A 231 21.64 2.07 -25.52
CA VAL A 231 20.99 1.26 -24.48
C VAL A 231 21.90 0.07 -24.20
N GLU A 232 22.26 -0.10 -22.93
CA GLU A 232 23.06 -1.22 -22.43
C GLU A 232 22.21 -2.06 -21.49
N VAL A 233 22.19 -3.35 -21.69
CA VAL A 233 21.56 -4.31 -20.78
C VAL A 233 22.62 -5.26 -20.25
N THR A 234 22.69 -5.38 -18.91
CA THR A 234 23.59 -6.30 -18.22
C THR A 234 22.78 -7.25 -17.34
N VAL A 235 23.07 -8.54 -17.43
CA VAL A 235 22.42 -9.56 -16.60
C VAL A 235 23.41 -10.09 -15.57
N TYR A 236 22.97 -10.11 -14.32
CA TYR A 236 23.72 -10.66 -13.18
C TYR A 236 23.00 -11.89 -12.64
N ASP A 237 23.77 -12.93 -12.31
CA ASP A 237 23.25 -14.14 -11.68
C ASP A 237 22.91 -13.93 -10.19
N PRO A 238 22.32 -14.92 -9.49
CA PRO A 238 21.95 -14.81 -8.08
C PRO A 238 23.15 -14.52 -7.14
N SER A 239 24.39 -14.79 -7.57
CA SER A 239 25.60 -14.45 -6.80
C SER A 239 26.08 -13.01 -7.03
N GLY A 240 25.45 -12.27 -7.95
CA GLY A 240 25.83 -10.93 -8.37
C GLY A 240 26.92 -10.89 -9.45
N LYS A 241 27.29 -12.05 -10.05
CA LYS A 241 28.25 -12.11 -11.14
C LYS A 241 27.58 -11.72 -12.46
N GLN A 242 28.21 -10.87 -13.24
CA GLN A 242 27.80 -10.55 -14.60
C GLN A 242 27.89 -11.80 -15.48
N VAL A 243 26.80 -12.20 -16.11
CA VAL A 243 26.72 -13.39 -16.98
C VAL A 243 26.45 -13.04 -18.44
N ALA A 244 25.94 -11.84 -18.72
CA ALA A 244 25.78 -11.36 -20.09
C ALA A 244 25.68 -9.84 -20.15
N GLN A 245 25.99 -9.28 -21.34
CA GLN A 245 25.82 -7.87 -21.65
C GLN A 245 25.50 -7.69 -23.13
N ARG A 246 24.64 -6.71 -23.46
CA ARG A 246 24.31 -6.30 -24.83
C ARG A 246 24.11 -4.80 -24.89
N THR A 247 24.44 -4.22 -26.03
CA THR A 247 24.24 -2.80 -26.33
C THR A 247 23.57 -2.62 -27.67
N THR A 248 22.77 -1.55 -27.81
CA THR A 248 22.18 -1.15 -29.09
C THR A 248 22.06 0.38 -29.13
N PRO A 249 22.31 1.02 -30.29
CA PRO A 249 22.03 2.43 -30.47
C PRO A 249 20.51 2.68 -30.54
N ALA A 250 20.08 3.83 -30.03
CA ALA A 250 18.71 4.30 -30.12
C ALA A 250 18.69 5.81 -30.38
N ARG A 251 17.67 6.26 -31.11
CA ARG A 251 17.37 7.67 -31.30
C ARG A 251 15.97 7.97 -30.80
N VAL A 252 15.83 8.95 -29.90
CA VAL A 252 14.54 9.34 -29.33
C VAL A 252 14.25 10.79 -29.73
N GLY A 253 13.15 11.01 -30.47
CA GLY A 253 12.71 12.32 -30.90
C GLY A 253 12.31 13.22 -29.72
N VAL A 254 12.18 14.50 -29.98
CA VAL A 254 11.69 15.47 -28.97
C VAL A 254 10.26 15.13 -28.58
N LEU A 255 9.97 15.07 -27.26
CA LEU A 255 8.66 14.73 -26.69
C LEU A 255 8.08 13.42 -27.26
N ALA A 256 8.95 12.45 -27.52
CA ALA A 256 8.56 11.18 -28.15
C ALA A 256 9.06 9.97 -27.33
N THR A 257 8.44 8.83 -27.61
CA THR A 257 8.88 7.53 -27.10
C THR A 257 9.49 6.69 -28.22
N SER A 258 10.39 5.78 -27.89
CA SER A 258 11.00 4.81 -28.80
C SER A 258 11.29 3.52 -28.03
N SER A 259 11.08 2.37 -28.67
CA SER A 259 11.40 1.08 -28.05
C SER A 259 12.53 0.40 -28.82
N VAL A 260 13.41 -0.28 -28.09
CA VAL A 260 14.48 -1.11 -28.65
C VAL A 260 14.47 -2.51 -28.07
N GLN A 261 14.95 -3.46 -28.86
CA GLN A 261 15.04 -4.87 -28.50
C GLN A 261 16.50 -5.28 -28.33
N LEU A 262 16.83 -5.90 -27.18
CA LEU A 262 18.18 -6.42 -26.88
C LEU A 262 18.06 -7.87 -26.39
N PRO A 263 17.93 -8.84 -27.25
CA PRO A 263 17.87 -10.25 -26.83
C PRO A 263 19.20 -10.70 -26.21
N VAL A 264 19.11 -11.26 -25.02
CA VAL A 264 20.27 -11.76 -24.24
C VAL A 264 20.14 -13.27 -24.12
N THR A 265 21.17 -14.02 -24.50
CA THR A 265 21.20 -15.48 -24.37
C THR A 265 21.96 -15.90 -23.14
N ILE A 266 21.37 -16.81 -22.36
CA ILE A 266 21.97 -17.40 -21.15
C ILE A 266 21.92 -18.91 -21.29
N ASN A 267 23.05 -19.60 -21.11
CA ASN A 267 23.13 -21.03 -21.15
C ASN A 267 23.14 -21.63 -19.76
N ASN A 268 22.30 -22.65 -19.53
CA ASN A 268 22.20 -23.39 -18.28
C ASN A 268 22.05 -22.50 -17.03
N PRO A 269 21.08 -21.57 -16.97
CA PRO A 269 20.88 -20.76 -15.80
C PRO A 269 20.37 -21.58 -14.60
N ALA A 270 20.61 -21.09 -13.39
CA ALA A 270 19.95 -21.60 -12.21
C ALA A 270 18.45 -21.25 -12.27
N LEU A 271 17.60 -22.26 -12.24
CA LEU A 271 16.14 -22.06 -12.37
C LEU A 271 15.55 -21.53 -11.06
N TRP A 272 14.55 -20.69 -11.20
CA TRP A 272 13.68 -20.29 -10.10
C TRP A 272 12.64 -21.39 -9.84
N SER A 273 12.40 -21.74 -8.56
CA SER A 273 11.32 -22.62 -8.12
C SER A 273 10.84 -22.20 -6.73
N ILE A 274 9.79 -22.86 -6.24
CA ILE A 274 9.22 -22.66 -4.90
C ILE A 274 10.28 -22.87 -3.80
N GLU A 275 11.19 -23.84 -3.98
CA GLU A 275 12.23 -24.21 -3.03
C GLU A 275 13.57 -23.49 -3.27
N LYS A 276 13.79 -23.02 -4.51
CA LYS A 276 15.04 -22.38 -4.92
C LYS A 276 14.74 -21.10 -5.70
N THR A 277 14.70 -20.01 -4.99
CA THR A 277 14.31 -18.69 -5.50
C THR A 277 15.47 -17.97 -6.18
N ASN A 278 16.03 -18.59 -7.24
CA ASN A 278 17.14 -18.01 -7.98
C ASN A 278 16.68 -16.83 -8.83
N LEU A 279 16.91 -15.61 -8.34
CA LEU A 279 16.58 -14.36 -9.02
C LEU A 279 17.81 -13.78 -9.70
N TYR A 280 17.67 -13.44 -10.98
CA TYR A 280 18.65 -12.74 -11.80
C TYR A 280 18.30 -11.26 -11.84
N ARG A 281 19.31 -10.41 -11.74
CA ARG A 281 19.11 -8.96 -11.89
C ARG A 281 19.44 -8.54 -13.33
N VAL A 282 18.48 -7.85 -13.95
CA VAL A 282 18.63 -7.22 -15.26
C VAL A 282 18.76 -5.72 -15.06
N THR A 283 19.93 -5.16 -15.37
CA THR A 283 20.20 -3.73 -15.28
C THR A 283 20.24 -3.13 -16.68
N THR A 284 19.42 -2.12 -16.91
CA THR A 284 19.35 -1.37 -18.17
C THR A 284 19.90 0.04 -17.94
N ARG A 285 20.89 0.45 -18.74
CA ARG A 285 21.47 1.79 -18.76
C ARG A 285 21.21 2.49 -20.07
N VAL A 286 20.96 3.78 -19.98
CA VAL A 286 20.90 4.69 -21.11
C VAL A 286 22.17 5.54 -21.09
N LEU A 287 23.00 5.43 -22.11
CA LEU A 287 24.28 6.13 -22.21
C LEU A 287 24.22 7.18 -23.32
N GLN A 288 24.64 8.41 -23.03
CA GLN A 288 24.81 9.47 -24.02
C GLN A 288 26.23 10.02 -23.97
N ALA A 289 26.93 10.02 -25.07
CA ALA A 289 28.34 10.40 -25.14
C ALA A 289 29.21 9.67 -24.08
N GLY A 290 28.93 8.38 -23.85
CA GLY A 290 29.62 7.53 -22.87
C GLY A 290 29.26 7.76 -21.40
N LYS A 291 28.36 8.71 -21.09
CA LYS A 291 27.88 8.98 -19.73
C LYS A 291 26.50 8.37 -19.51
N ALA A 292 26.31 7.73 -18.36
CA ALA A 292 24.99 7.24 -17.98
C ALA A 292 24.02 8.40 -17.76
N GLN A 293 22.86 8.32 -18.44
CA GLN A 293 21.76 9.26 -18.28
C GLN A 293 20.67 8.67 -17.39
N ASP A 294 20.47 7.36 -17.46
CA ASP A 294 19.47 6.66 -16.68
C ASP A 294 19.91 5.22 -16.40
N GLU A 295 19.43 4.66 -15.30
CA GLU A 295 19.64 3.26 -14.93
C GLU A 295 18.39 2.70 -14.26
N VAL A 296 17.94 1.53 -14.73
CA VAL A 296 16.83 0.76 -14.16
C VAL A 296 17.29 -0.66 -13.93
N SER A 297 16.98 -1.20 -12.77
CA SER A 297 17.21 -2.62 -12.46
C SER A 297 15.91 -3.29 -12.06
N LEU A 298 15.70 -4.52 -12.54
CA LEU A 298 14.61 -5.39 -12.12
C LEU A 298 15.14 -6.80 -11.87
N ASN A 299 14.41 -7.58 -11.09
CA ASN A 299 14.68 -9.00 -10.90
C ASN A 299 13.80 -9.83 -11.83
N THR A 300 14.32 -10.96 -12.29
CA THR A 300 13.58 -11.95 -13.06
C THR A 300 14.08 -13.35 -12.72
N GLY A 301 13.37 -14.40 -13.16
CA GLY A 301 13.76 -15.78 -12.88
C GLY A 301 13.53 -16.70 -14.07
N PHE A 302 14.44 -17.63 -14.28
CA PHE A 302 14.34 -18.63 -15.34
C PHE A 302 13.47 -19.80 -14.86
N ARG A 303 12.33 -20.01 -15.48
CA ARG A 303 11.42 -21.12 -15.17
C ARG A 303 10.57 -21.47 -16.37
N THR A 304 10.10 -22.71 -16.44
CA THR A 304 9.04 -23.14 -17.34
C THR A 304 7.78 -23.44 -16.55
N ILE A 305 6.62 -23.10 -17.12
CA ILE A 305 5.30 -23.42 -16.54
C ILE A 305 4.47 -24.13 -17.60
N ARG A 306 3.64 -25.08 -17.15
CA ARG A 306 2.66 -25.76 -18.00
C ARG A 306 1.46 -26.17 -17.19
N PHE A 307 0.29 -25.78 -17.65
CA PHE A 307 -0.98 -26.31 -17.18
C PHE A 307 -1.44 -27.39 -18.14
N ASP A 308 -1.58 -28.59 -17.62
CA ASP A 308 -1.95 -29.77 -18.37
C ASP A 308 -3.39 -30.17 -18.04
N ALA A 309 -4.21 -30.39 -19.07
CA ALA A 309 -5.62 -30.68 -18.89
C ALA A 309 -5.90 -32.01 -18.14
N ALA A 310 -4.96 -32.96 -18.18
CA ALA A 310 -5.11 -34.27 -17.52
C ALA A 310 -4.33 -34.38 -16.19
N GLN A 311 -3.24 -33.61 -16.03
CA GLN A 311 -2.29 -33.80 -14.93
C GLN A 311 -2.05 -32.54 -14.09
N GLY A 312 -2.74 -31.43 -14.36
CA GLY A 312 -2.64 -30.19 -13.55
C GLY A 312 -1.39 -29.36 -13.86
N PHE A 313 -0.75 -28.80 -12.83
CA PHE A 313 0.32 -27.81 -13.00
C PHE A 313 1.72 -28.41 -12.90
N PHE A 314 2.63 -27.91 -13.76
CA PHE A 314 4.05 -28.26 -13.78
C PHE A 314 4.92 -27.02 -13.74
N LEU A 315 5.88 -27.02 -12.83
CA LEU A 315 6.94 -26.01 -12.72
C LEU A 315 8.29 -26.68 -13.03
N ASN A 316 9.00 -26.19 -14.03
CA ASN A 316 10.28 -26.78 -14.50
C ASN A 316 10.19 -28.28 -14.85
N GLY A 317 9.05 -28.71 -15.37
CA GLY A 317 8.78 -30.11 -15.70
C GLY A 317 8.41 -30.99 -14.48
N VAL A 318 8.42 -30.46 -13.26
CA VAL A 318 8.01 -31.16 -12.04
C VAL A 318 6.54 -30.88 -11.79
N HIS A 319 5.75 -31.93 -11.54
CA HIS A 319 4.35 -31.78 -11.14
C HIS A 319 4.25 -31.11 -9.76
N VAL A 320 3.44 -30.08 -9.64
CA VAL A 320 3.18 -29.34 -8.41
C VAL A 320 1.68 -29.18 -8.23
N LYS A 321 1.15 -29.62 -7.10
CA LYS A 321 -0.22 -29.27 -6.71
C LYS A 321 -0.21 -27.88 -6.07
N LEU A 322 -1.00 -26.95 -6.60
CA LEU A 322 -1.13 -25.62 -6.03
C LEU A 322 -1.87 -25.70 -4.68
N GLN A 323 -1.15 -25.43 -3.62
CA GLN A 323 -1.61 -25.34 -2.23
C GLN A 323 -1.80 -23.86 -1.94
N GLY A 324 -2.89 -23.30 -2.43
CA GLY A 324 -3.10 -21.86 -2.53
C GLY A 324 -4.05 -21.31 -1.48
N VAL A 325 -3.95 -19.99 -1.29
CA VAL A 325 -4.90 -19.19 -0.52
C VAL A 325 -5.24 -17.91 -1.26
N CYS A 326 -6.48 -17.46 -1.14
CA CYS A 326 -6.90 -16.10 -1.46
C CYS A 326 -6.57 -15.18 -0.29
N ILE A 327 -6.11 -13.96 -0.56
CA ILE A 327 -5.81 -12.98 0.49
C ILE A 327 -6.28 -11.58 0.14
N HIS A 328 -6.97 -10.95 1.08
CA HIS A 328 -7.22 -9.50 1.08
C HIS A 328 -6.07 -8.73 1.69
N GLN A 329 -6.04 -7.42 1.45
CA GLN A 329 -4.89 -6.58 1.81
C GLN A 329 -5.02 -5.86 3.15
N ASP A 330 -6.06 -6.14 3.95
CA ASP A 330 -6.21 -5.53 5.26
C ASP A 330 -5.58 -6.35 6.39
N HIS A 331 -5.27 -5.68 7.49
CA HIS A 331 -4.76 -6.28 8.72
C HIS A 331 -5.29 -5.52 9.93
N ALA A 332 -5.51 -6.22 11.05
CA ALA A 332 -5.99 -5.58 12.27
C ALA A 332 -5.05 -4.45 12.73
N GLY A 333 -5.62 -3.36 13.20
CA GLY A 333 -4.87 -2.21 13.70
C GLY A 333 -4.42 -1.21 12.64
N VAL A 334 -4.24 -1.62 11.38
CA VAL A 334 -3.70 -0.76 10.31
C VAL A 334 -4.59 -0.63 9.08
N GLY A 335 -5.70 -1.39 9.02
CA GLY A 335 -6.56 -1.39 7.83
C GLY A 335 -5.82 -1.89 6.61
N VAL A 336 -5.98 -1.19 5.47
CA VAL A 336 -5.25 -1.51 4.22
C VAL A 336 -3.88 -0.85 4.15
N ALA A 337 -3.54 0.07 5.06
CA ALA A 337 -2.24 0.71 5.16
C ALA A 337 -1.21 -0.21 5.84
N VAL A 338 -1.05 -1.42 5.30
CA VAL A 338 -0.21 -2.49 5.86
C VAL A 338 1.26 -2.23 5.56
N PRO A 339 2.13 -2.06 6.57
CA PRO A 339 3.57 -1.93 6.36
C PRO A 339 4.18 -3.15 5.66
N ASP A 340 5.24 -2.95 4.86
CA ASP A 340 5.95 -4.02 4.13
C ASP A 340 6.38 -5.17 5.05
N SER A 341 6.89 -4.85 6.22
CA SER A 341 7.32 -5.86 7.20
C SER A 341 6.17 -6.65 7.84
N VAL A 342 4.96 -6.09 7.90
CA VAL A 342 3.75 -6.80 8.31
C VAL A 342 3.25 -7.71 7.16
N TRP A 343 3.41 -7.30 5.90
CA TRP A 343 3.21 -8.19 4.76
C TRP A 343 4.16 -9.39 4.80
N GLU A 344 5.45 -9.16 5.09
CA GLU A 344 6.42 -10.26 5.25
C GLU A 344 6.03 -11.22 6.39
N TYR A 345 5.53 -10.69 7.52
CA TYR A 345 4.96 -11.50 8.60
C TYR A 345 3.83 -12.39 8.10
N ARG A 346 2.83 -11.82 7.38
CA ARG A 346 1.70 -12.57 6.82
C ARG A 346 2.18 -13.68 5.88
N LEU A 347 3.08 -13.37 4.97
CA LEU A 347 3.64 -14.34 4.01
C LEU A 347 4.41 -15.47 4.71
N ARG A 348 5.18 -15.17 5.75
CA ARG A 348 5.85 -16.21 6.57
C ARG A 348 4.86 -17.13 7.24
N ARG A 349 3.77 -16.59 7.80
CA ARG A 349 2.70 -17.42 8.41
C ARG A 349 2.10 -18.39 7.39
N LEU A 350 1.89 -17.94 6.15
CA LEU A 350 1.41 -18.80 5.07
C LEU A 350 2.45 -19.87 4.69
N LYS A 351 3.72 -19.50 4.60
CA LYS A 351 4.81 -20.45 4.27
C LYS A 351 4.95 -21.54 5.33
N GLU A 352 4.87 -21.18 6.61
CA GLU A 352 4.92 -22.12 7.76
C GLU A 352 3.78 -23.14 7.71
N MET A 353 2.65 -22.79 7.15
CA MET A 353 1.50 -23.66 6.95
C MET A 353 1.66 -24.62 5.77
N GLY A 354 2.59 -24.37 4.85
CA GLY A 354 2.78 -25.16 3.63
C GLY A 354 2.15 -24.55 2.37
N VAL A 355 1.72 -23.30 2.42
CA VAL A 355 1.24 -22.58 1.22
C VAL A 355 2.38 -22.45 0.22
N ASN A 356 2.10 -22.74 -1.05
CA ASN A 356 3.00 -22.55 -2.17
C ASN A 356 2.43 -21.63 -3.26
N ALA A 357 1.14 -21.25 -3.16
CA ALA A 357 0.45 -20.43 -4.16
C ALA A 357 -0.40 -19.34 -3.48
N ILE A 358 -0.49 -18.17 -4.09
CA ILE A 358 -1.30 -17.04 -3.61
C ILE A 358 -2.15 -16.50 -4.75
N ARG A 359 -3.43 -16.26 -4.49
CA ARG A 359 -4.30 -15.42 -5.31
C ARG A 359 -4.56 -14.12 -4.56
N PHE A 360 -4.12 -13.02 -5.14
CA PHE A 360 -4.44 -11.70 -4.59
C PHE A 360 -5.87 -11.37 -5.01
N SER A 361 -6.77 -11.42 -4.07
CA SER A 361 -8.21 -11.25 -4.31
C SER A 361 -8.67 -9.87 -3.82
N HIS A 362 -9.34 -9.10 -4.67
CA HIS A 362 -9.48 -9.31 -6.12
C HIS A 362 -8.87 -8.10 -6.81
N ASN A 363 -7.54 -7.99 -6.81
CA ASN A 363 -6.82 -6.83 -7.32
C ASN A 363 -5.30 -7.10 -7.39
N ALA A 364 -4.59 -6.28 -8.16
CA ALA A 364 -3.14 -6.29 -8.18
C ALA A 364 -2.56 -5.89 -6.80
N PRO A 365 -1.60 -6.65 -6.25
CA PRO A 365 -0.95 -6.33 -4.97
C PRO A 365 0.02 -5.14 -5.12
N ALA A 366 0.59 -4.67 -4.00
CA ALA A 366 1.72 -3.75 -4.03
C ALA A 366 2.95 -4.41 -4.67
N ALA A 367 3.77 -3.63 -5.35
CA ALA A 367 4.98 -4.13 -6.03
C ALA A 367 5.96 -4.79 -5.04
N GLU A 368 6.11 -4.21 -3.85
CA GLU A 368 6.94 -4.73 -2.77
C GLU A 368 6.50 -6.14 -2.31
N VAL A 369 5.19 -6.42 -2.36
CA VAL A 369 4.64 -7.73 -2.00
C VAL A 369 4.98 -8.76 -3.08
N LEU A 370 4.95 -8.41 -4.37
CA LEU A 370 5.39 -9.30 -5.45
C LEU A 370 6.88 -9.63 -5.36
N ASP A 371 7.71 -8.65 -5.03
CA ASP A 371 9.12 -8.91 -4.74
C ASP A 371 9.33 -9.88 -3.56
N MET A 372 8.49 -9.78 -2.52
CA MET A 372 8.54 -10.72 -1.38
C MET A 372 8.14 -12.13 -1.79
N VAL A 373 7.05 -12.31 -2.54
CA VAL A 373 6.59 -13.64 -2.96
C VAL A 373 7.60 -14.33 -3.88
N ASP A 374 8.29 -13.58 -4.75
CA ASP A 374 9.38 -14.12 -5.58
C ASP A 374 10.55 -14.62 -4.73
N ARG A 375 10.96 -13.84 -3.72
CA ARG A 375 12.06 -14.23 -2.80
C ARG A 375 11.69 -15.38 -1.87
N MET A 376 10.43 -15.45 -1.47
CA MET A 376 9.93 -16.48 -0.55
C MET A 376 9.48 -17.77 -1.25
N GLY A 377 9.40 -17.78 -2.58
CA GLY A 377 9.03 -18.94 -3.36
C GLY A 377 7.54 -19.25 -3.32
N PHE A 378 6.71 -18.31 -3.73
CA PHE A 378 5.30 -18.55 -4.01
C PHE A 378 5.03 -18.42 -5.49
N VAL A 379 4.13 -19.24 -6.02
CA VAL A 379 3.51 -18.96 -7.32
C VAL A 379 2.26 -18.10 -7.12
N VAL A 380 1.92 -17.29 -8.12
CA VAL A 380 0.89 -16.24 -7.98
C VAL A 380 -0.11 -16.35 -9.14
N MET A 381 -1.39 -16.24 -8.78
CA MET A 381 -2.45 -15.80 -9.65
C MET A 381 -2.66 -14.31 -9.40
N ASP A 382 -2.18 -13.47 -10.33
CA ASP A 382 -2.31 -12.03 -10.26
C ASP A 382 -3.60 -11.58 -10.95
N GLU A 383 -4.40 -10.75 -10.27
CA GLU A 383 -5.79 -10.51 -10.66
C GLU A 383 -6.08 -9.03 -10.89
N ASN A 384 -6.73 -8.74 -12.02
CA ASN A 384 -7.25 -7.42 -12.34
C ASN A 384 -8.59 -7.18 -11.63
N ARG A 385 -8.78 -5.98 -11.03
CA ARG A 385 -10.02 -5.69 -10.30
C ARG A 385 -11.25 -5.64 -11.21
N ASN A 386 -11.17 -4.89 -12.29
CA ASN A 386 -12.35 -4.51 -13.05
C ASN A 386 -12.51 -5.35 -14.32
N PHE A 387 -13.60 -6.09 -14.43
CA PHE A 387 -13.97 -6.81 -15.64
C PHE A 387 -14.70 -5.86 -16.61
N ASN A 388 -13.91 -5.07 -17.32
CA ASN A 388 -14.43 -4.08 -18.23
C ASN A 388 -13.44 -3.79 -19.38
N PRO A 389 -13.79 -4.11 -20.66
CA PRO A 389 -12.91 -3.86 -21.80
C PRO A 389 -13.02 -2.45 -22.39
N SER A 390 -13.60 -1.47 -21.69
CA SER A 390 -13.56 -0.07 -22.12
C SER A 390 -12.16 0.50 -21.97
N ALA A 391 -11.87 1.60 -22.73
CA ALA A 391 -10.51 2.12 -22.87
C ALA A 391 -9.82 2.47 -21.54
N ASP A 392 -10.55 3.01 -20.56
CA ASP A 392 -9.95 3.42 -19.29
C ASP A 392 -9.64 2.21 -18.39
N TYR A 393 -10.52 1.22 -18.36
CA TYR A 393 -10.28 0.00 -17.59
C TYR A 393 -9.26 -0.93 -18.27
N MET A 394 -9.18 -0.92 -19.61
CA MET A 394 -8.12 -1.64 -20.33
C MET A 394 -6.72 -1.10 -19.98
N LYS A 395 -6.57 0.22 -19.78
CA LYS A 395 -5.30 0.80 -19.30
C LYS A 395 -4.90 0.27 -17.92
N GLN A 396 -5.86 -0.01 -17.04
CA GLN A 396 -5.60 -0.59 -15.71
C GLN A 396 -5.08 -2.02 -15.85
N LEU A 397 -5.73 -2.84 -16.67
CA LEU A 397 -5.28 -4.21 -16.98
C LEU A 397 -3.87 -4.21 -17.61
N GLU A 398 -3.66 -3.36 -18.61
CA GLU A 398 -2.35 -3.24 -19.29
C GLU A 398 -1.26 -2.76 -18.32
N TRP A 399 -1.58 -1.84 -17.41
CA TRP A 399 -0.66 -1.38 -16.37
C TRP A 399 -0.23 -2.55 -15.47
N MET A 400 -1.17 -3.35 -14.97
CA MET A 400 -0.88 -4.51 -14.12
C MET A 400 0.10 -5.46 -14.84
N VAL A 401 -0.20 -5.85 -16.07
CA VAL A 401 0.64 -6.77 -16.82
C VAL A 401 2.03 -6.18 -17.11
N LYS A 402 2.12 -4.91 -17.52
CA LYS A 402 3.40 -4.23 -17.80
C LYS A 402 4.28 -4.13 -16.57
N ARG A 403 3.70 -3.78 -15.41
CA ARG A 403 4.42 -3.69 -14.14
C ARG A 403 4.95 -5.07 -13.72
N ASP A 404 4.10 -6.11 -13.82
CA ASP A 404 4.32 -7.36 -13.08
C ASP A 404 4.89 -8.51 -13.93
N ARG A 405 4.91 -8.40 -15.27
CA ARG A 405 5.32 -9.49 -16.18
C ARG A 405 6.76 -9.99 -16.02
N HIS A 406 7.61 -9.28 -15.27
CA HIS A 406 8.98 -9.73 -15.00
C HIS A 406 9.10 -10.66 -13.79
N HIS A 407 8.06 -10.74 -12.91
CA HIS A 407 8.04 -11.60 -11.75
C HIS A 407 7.92 -13.07 -12.10
N PRO A 408 8.88 -13.94 -11.72
CA PRO A 408 8.82 -15.37 -12.03
C PRO A 408 7.73 -16.11 -11.25
N GLY A 409 7.32 -15.60 -10.09
CA GLY A 409 6.25 -16.18 -9.28
C GLY A 409 4.89 -16.14 -9.96
N ILE A 410 4.60 -15.15 -10.79
CA ILE A 410 3.33 -15.08 -11.51
C ILE A 410 3.24 -16.21 -12.55
N VAL A 411 2.20 -17.04 -12.41
CA VAL A 411 1.94 -18.19 -13.30
C VAL A 411 0.59 -18.12 -14.00
N LEU A 412 -0.31 -17.26 -13.53
CA LEU A 412 -1.64 -17.02 -14.12
C LEU A 412 -1.95 -15.52 -14.07
N TRP A 413 -2.52 -15.01 -15.17
CA TRP A 413 -3.19 -13.71 -15.22
C TRP A 413 -4.69 -13.90 -15.09
N SER A 414 -5.32 -13.38 -14.01
CA SER A 414 -6.76 -13.44 -13.83
C SER A 414 -7.40 -12.13 -14.27
N VAL A 415 -8.35 -12.21 -15.18
CA VAL A 415 -9.04 -11.04 -15.74
C VAL A 415 -10.45 -10.85 -15.18
N PHE A 416 -10.89 -11.72 -14.24
CA PHE A 416 -12.29 -11.84 -13.90
C PHE A 416 -12.51 -12.50 -12.53
N ASN A 417 -13.49 -12.02 -11.76
CA ASN A 417 -14.03 -12.72 -10.60
C ASN A 417 -15.55 -12.61 -10.51
N GLU A 418 -16.26 -13.72 -10.68
CA GLU A 418 -17.68 -13.93 -10.34
C GLU A 418 -18.69 -12.93 -10.93
N GLU A 419 -18.44 -12.42 -12.12
CA GLU A 419 -19.29 -11.41 -12.70
C GLU A 419 -20.61 -12.03 -13.26
N PRO A 420 -21.76 -11.37 -13.12
CA PRO A 420 -23.07 -11.91 -13.53
C PRO A 420 -23.16 -12.33 -14.98
N VAL A 421 -22.32 -11.77 -15.86
CA VAL A 421 -22.31 -12.06 -17.30
C VAL A 421 -21.53 -13.32 -17.68
N GLN A 422 -20.94 -14.05 -16.72
CA GLN A 422 -20.02 -15.16 -16.97
C GLN A 422 -20.58 -16.30 -17.85
N ALA A 423 -21.88 -16.52 -17.80
CA ALA A 423 -22.58 -17.58 -18.54
C ALA A 423 -23.19 -17.10 -19.86
N THR A 424 -22.72 -15.96 -20.38
CA THR A 424 -23.31 -15.29 -21.55
C THR A 424 -22.30 -15.00 -22.66
N GLU A 425 -22.78 -14.77 -23.88
CA GLU A 425 -21.98 -14.30 -25.02
C GLU A 425 -21.30 -12.95 -24.71
N VAL A 426 -21.96 -12.05 -24.01
CA VAL A 426 -21.41 -10.75 -23.60
C VAL A 426 -20.17 -10.97 -22.73
N GLY A 427 -20.26 -11.81 -21.71
CA GLY A 427 -19.12 -12.15 -20.84
C GLY A 427 -17.98 -12.82 -21.61
N TYR A 428 -18.29 -13.73 -22.51
CA TYR A 428 -17.29 -14.34 -23.41
C TYR A 428 -16.55 -13.28 -24.23
N GLU A 429 -17.27 -12.37 -24.90
CA GLU A 429 -16.66 -11.34 -25.74
C GLU A 429 -15.81 -10.35 -24.94
N MET A 430 -16.25 -9.95 -23.74
CA MET A 430 -15.48 -9.12 -22.83
C MET A 430 -14.19 -9.83 -22.41
N ALA A 431 -14.26 -11.08 -21.96
CA ALA A 431 -13.11 -11.87 -21.54
C ALA A 431 -12.13 -12.11 -22.71
N ARG A 432 -12.64 -12.36 -23.92
CA ARG A 432 -11.84 -12.56 -25.13
C ARG A 432 -10.98 -11.33 -25.44
N ARG A 433 -11.56 -10.12 -25.34
CA ARG A 433 -10.83 -8.84 -25.56
C ARG A 433 -9.78 -8.60 -24.48
N MET A 434 -10.12 -8.82 -23.22
CA MET A 434 -9.20 -8.66 -22.11
C MET A 434 -8.06 -9.70 -22.19
N SER A 435 -8.36 -10.96 -22.48
CA SER A 435 -7.35 -12.02 -22.68
C SER A 435 -6.40 -11.68 -23.83
N ALA A 436 -6.92 -11.16 -24.93
CA ALA A 436 -6.11 -10.74 -26.07
C ALA A 436 -5.16 -9.59 -25.72
N ALA A 437 -5.59 -8.64 -24.92
CA ALA A 437 -4.74 -7.53 -24.45
C ALA A 437 -3.61 -8.03 -23.52
N VAL A 438 -3.92 -8.92 -22.58
CA VAL A 438 -2.90 -9.57 -21.74
C VAL A 438 -1.86 -10.28 -22.59
N LYS A 439 -2.30 -11.12 -23.56
CA LYS A 439 -1.41 -11.89 -24.42
C LYS A 439 -0.56 -11.05 -25.38
N ALA A 440 -1.05 -9.87 -25.76
CA ALA A 440 -0.26 -8.91 -26.53
C ALA A 440 0.92 -8.33 -25.72
N LEU A 441 0.83 -8.32 -24.40
CA LEU A 441 1.85 -7.81 -23.48
C LEU A 441 2.73 -8.91 -22.88
N ASP A 442 2.14 -10.09 -22.65
CA ASP A 442 2.81 -11.27 -22.11
C ASP A 442 2.14 -12.56 -22.61
N ASP A 443 2.78 -13.25 -23.54
CA ASP A 443 2.36 -14.54 -24.08
C ASP A 443 3.01 -15.74 -23.37
N THR A 444 3.79 -15.49 -22.30
CA THR A 444 4.51 -16.55 -21.55
C THR A 444 3.69 -17.20 -20.47
N ARG A 445 2.56 -16.59 -20.10
CA ARG A 445 1.66 -17.07 -19.05
C ARG A 445 0.24 -17.22 -19.60
N PRO A 446 -0.50 -18.24 -19.13
CA PRO A 446 -1.91 -18.38 -19.46
C PRO A 446 -2.77 -17.35 -18.75
N VAL A 447 -3.93 -17.06 -19.35
CA VAL A 447 -4.99 -16.24 -18.79
C VAL A 447 -6.05 -17.14 -18.16
N THR A 448 -6.58 -16.73 -17.01
CA THR A 448 -7.66 -17.42 -16.30
C THR A 448 -8.80 -16.46 -15.97
N ALA A 449 -9.94 -17.04 -15.58
CA ALA A 449 -11.10 -16.35 -15.05
C ALA A 449 -11.69 -17.18 -13.91
N ALA A 450 -11.99 -16.53 -12.79
CA ALA A 450 -12.53 -17.15 -11.58
C ALA A 450 -14.05 -17.16 -11.62
N MET A 451 -14.64 -18.26 -12.10
CA MET A 451 -16.09 -18.41 -12.34
C MET A 451 -16.77 -19.17 -11.20
N ASN A 452 -17.93 -18.70 -10.74
CA ASN A 452 -18.74 -19.39 -9.74
C ASN A 452 -19.93 -20.14 -10.32
N GLY A 453 -19.95 -20.35 -11.65
CA GLY A 453 -21.01 -21.10 -12.35
C GLY A 453 -21.01 -20.87 -13.85
N GLY A 454 -22.01 -21.47 -14.54
CA GLY A 454 -22.21 -21.29 -15.98
C GLY A 454 -21.19 -22.01 -16.88
N PHE A 455 -20.38 -22.92 -16.33
CA PHE A 455 -19.30 -23.62 -17.05
C PHE A 455 -19.75 -24.44 -18.24
N LEU A 456 -21.01 -24.91 -18.26
CA LEU A 456 -21.54 -25.84 -19.26
C LEU A 456 -22.55 -25.17 -20.19
N THR A 457 -22.71 -23.83 -20.13
CA THR A 457 -23.50 -23.11 -21.13
C THR A 457 -22.81 -23.10 -22.49
N GLU A 458 -23.56 -22.96 -23.58
CA GLU A 458 -23.04 -23.07 -24.96
C GLU A 458 -21.88 -22.08 -25.21
N LEU A 459 -22.03 -20.84 -24.75
CA LEU A 459 -20.99 -19.81 -24.83
C LEU A 459 -20.85 -19.09 -23.49
N ASN A 460 -19.64 -19.08 -22.94
CA ASN A 460 -19.35 -18.52 -21.62
C ASN A 460 -17.87 -18.11 -21.51
N VAL A 461 -17.51 -17.45 -20.42
CA VAL A 461 -16.17 -16.92 -20.16
C VAL A 461 -15.07 -18.00 -20.22
N SER A 462 -15.35 -19.25 -19.81
CA SER A 462 -14.35 -20.33 -19.83
C SER A 462 -13.77 -20.63 -21.23
N HIS A 463 -14.52 -20.32 -22.28
CA HIS A 463 -14.05 -20.49 -23.65
C HIS A 463 -13.05 -19.40 -24.09
N ALA A 464 -13.03 -18.26 -23.43
CA ALA A 464 -12.19 -17.10 -23.76
C ALA A 464 -10.82 -17.09 -23.04
N VAL A 465 -10.59 -18.03 -22.11
CA VAL A 465 -9.37 -18.10 -21.28
C VAL A 465 -8.62 -19.41 -21.53
N ASP A 466 -7.36 -19.47 -21.11
CA ASP A 466 -6.51 -20.65 -21.31
C ASP A 466 -6.73 -21.73 -20.23
N VAL A 467 -6.81 -21.30 -18.98
CA VAL A 467 -7.04 -22.14 -17.80
C VAL A 467 -8.36 -21.72 -17.15
N VAL A 468 -9.23 -22.65 -16.87
CA VAL A 468 -10.48 -22.33 -16.18
C VAL A 468 -10.27 -22.31 -14.68
N GLY A 469 -10.65 -21.21 -14.05
CA GLY A 469 -10.73 -21.08 -12.60
C GLY A 469 -12.16 -21.35 -12.15
N ALA A 470 -12.35 -22.29 -11.24
CA ALA A 470 -13.65 -22.56 -10.62
C ALA A 470 -13.66 -22.05 -9.19
N ASN A 471 -14.60 -21.13 -8.92
CA ASN A 471 -14.90 -20.74 -7.55
C ASN A 471 -15.93 -21.73 -7.01
N TYR A 472 -15.52 -22.52 -5.99
CA TYR A 472 -16.37 -23.57 -5.38
C TYR A 472 -16.79 -24.64 -6.38
N GLN A 473 -18.08 -24.90 -6.58
CA GLN A 473 -18.68 -25.78 -7.59
C GLN A 473 -18.00 -27.16 -7.74
N VAL A 474 -17.57 -27.78 -6.64
CA VAL A 474 -16.94 -29.12 -6.64
C VAL A 474 -17.73 -30.18 -7.45
N PRO A 475 -19.09 -30.20 -7.42
CA PRO A 475 -19.86 -31.15 -8.23
C PRO A 475 -19.68 -30.99 -9.75
N ASP A 476 -19.22 -29.84 -10.21
CA ASP A 476 -19.02 -29.56 -11.63
C ASP A 476 -17.60 -29.91 -12.12
N TYR A 477 -16.63 -30.18 -11.25
CA TYR A 477 -15.24 -30.47 -11.66
C TYR A 477 -15.15 -31.64 -12.65
N ASP A 478 -15.67 -32.79 -12.30
CA ASP A 478 -15.64 -33.98 -13.15
C ASP A 478 -16.54 -33.83 -14.38
N ARG A 479 -17.67 -33.13 -14.25
CA ARG A 479 -18.60 -32.85 -15.37
C ARG A 479 -17.94 -31.95 -16.41
N TYR A 480 -17.26 -30.89 -15.96
CA TYR A 480 -16.55 -29.97 -16.83
C TYR A 480 -15.39 -30.65 -17.53
N HIS A 481 -14.54 -31.36 -16.78
CA HIS A 481 -13.42 -32.10 -17.37
C HIS A 481 -13.87 -33.16 -18.40
N LYS A 482 -14.98 -33.82 -18.16
CA LYS A 482 -15.57 -34.76 -19.13
C LYS A 482 -16.08 -34.05 -20.39
N ALA A 483 -16.68 -32.87 -20.25
CA ALA A 483 -17.19 -32.08 -21.38
C ALA A 483 -16.05 -31.45 -22.20
N TYR A 484 -14.99 -31.02 -21.53
CA TYR A 484 -13.86 -30.30 -22.14
C TYR A 484 -12.51 -30.92 -21.71
N PRO A 485 -12.18 -32.15 -22.15
CA PRO A 485 -11.04 -32.92 -21.64
C PRO A 485 -9.65 -32.33 -22.01
N ASN A 486 -9.60 -31.38 -22.93
CA ASN A 486 -8.38 -30.69 -23.35
C ASN A 486 -8.22 -29.30 -22.67
N LYS A 487 -9.13 -28.90 -21.76
CA LYS A 487 -9.10 -27.61 -21.10
C LYS A 487 -8.46 -27.74 -19.73
N PRO A 488 -7.34 -27.06 -19.46
CA PRO A 488 -6.73 -27.03 -18.14
C PRO A 488 -7.66 -26.39 -17.11
N PHE A 489 -7.59 -26.86 -15.87
CA PHE A 489 -8.52 -26.51 -14.81
C PHE A 489 -7.81 -26.30 -13.47
N THR A 490 -8.25 -25.30 -12.71
CA THR A 490 -7.85 -25.07 -11.32
C THR A 490 -9.06 -24.63 -10.50
N SER A 491 -9.06 -24.88 -9.19
CA SER A 491 -9.98 -24.20 -8.30
C SER A 491 -9.41 -22.81 -8.00
N SER A 492 -10.08 -21.74 -8.40
CA SER A 492 -9.67 -20.36 -8.13
C SER A 492 -10.13 -19.84 -6.77
N GLU A 493 -11.21 -20.41 -6.25
CA GLU A 493 -11.65 -20.32 -4.86
C GLU A 493 -12.23 -21.66 -4.43
N ASP A 494 -11.94 -22.05 -3.22
CA ASP A 494 -12.55 -23.22 -2.58
C ASP A 494 -12.88 -22.92 -1.11
N THR A 495 -13.57 -23.84 -0.47
CA THR A 495 -13.85 -23.81 0.95
C THR A 495 -14.98 -22.84 1.35
N SER A 496 -14.74 -21.64 1.86
CA SER A 496 -15.70 -20.75 2.56
C SER A 496 -16.30 -21.40 3.81
N ALA A 497 -15.50 -22.10 4.60
CA ALA A 497 -15.89 -22.66 5.89
C ALA A 497 -15.87 -21.61 7.01
N PHE A 498 -16.72 -21.76 8.01
CA PHE A 498 -16.89 -20.80 9.09
C PHE A 498 -16.19 -21.27 10.36
N MET A 499 -15.34 -20.41 10.91
CA MET A 499 -14.66 -20.65 12.18
C MET A 499 -14.36 -19.36 12.93
N THR A 500 -14.67 -19.31 14.22
CA THR A 500 -14.18 -18.26 15.13
C THR A 500 -12.99 -18.79 15.89
N ARG A 501 -11.83 -18.12 15.87
CA ARG A 501 -10.59 -18.58 16.51
C ARG A 501 -10.80 -18.90 17.99
N GLY A 502 -10.44 -20.14 18.38
CA GLY A 502 -10.48 -20.61 19.77
C GLY A 502 -11.85 -20.96 20.30
N GLU A 503 -12.92 -20.80 19.51
CA GLU A 503 -14.27 -21.19 19.87
C GLU A 503 -14.55 -22.64 19.46
N TYR A 504 -15.15 -23.41 20.36
CA TYR A 504 -15.53 -24.82 20.12
C TYR A 504 -16.97 -25.13 20.52
N LYS A 505 -17.77 -24.06 20.66
CA LYS A 505 -19.24 -24.12 20.77
C LYS A 505 -19.79 -22.97 19.91
N THR A 506 -20.74 -23.28 19.07
CA THR A 506 -21.47 -22.22 18.34
C THR A 506 -22.44 -21.54 19.31
N VAL A 507 -22.31 -20.22 19.47
CA VAL A 507 -23.16 -19.38 20.31
C VAL A 507 -23.76 -18.30 19.42
N LYS A 508 -24.92 -18.58 18.84
CA LYS A 508 -25.56 -17.74 17.82
C LYS A 508 -25.82 -16.31 18.32
N GLU A 509 -26.22 -16.17 19.58
CA GLU A 509 -26.51 -14.86 20.19
C GLU A 509 -25.27 -13.96 20.35
N LYS A 510 -24.09 -14.56 20.19
CA LYS A 510 -22.80 -13.87 20.25
C LYS A 510 -22.07 -13.85 18.89
N ASN A 511 -22.69 -14.34 17.84
CA ASN A 511 -22.06 -14.50 16.53
C ASN A 511 -20.71 -15.28 16.58
N LEU A 512 -20.65 -16.31 17.42
CA LEU A 512 -19.46 -17.17 17.56
C LEU A 512 -19.76 -18.55 16.96
N ILE A 513 -18.85 -19.04 16.13
CA ILE A 513 -18.97 -20.30 15.39
C ILE A 513 -17.86 -21.25 15.81
N ALA A 514 -18.24 -22.50 16.10
CA ALA A 514 -17.30 -23.53 16.52
C ALA A 514 -16.26 -23.85 15.44
N SER A 515 -14.98 -23.95 15.84
CA SER A 515 -13.84 -24.23 14.95
C SER A 515 -13.63 -25.73 14.69
N TYR A 516 -14.72 -26.47 14.41
CA TYR A 516 -14.67 -27.92 14.15
C TYR A 516 -14.67 -28.30 12.66
N ASP A 517 -14.67 -27.32 11.74
CA ASP A 517 -14.78 -27.53 10.29
C ASP A 517 -16.07 -28.31 9.91
N ASP A 518 -17.15 -28.03 10.62
CA ASP A 518 -18.46 -28.63 10.36
C ASP A 518 -19.38 -27.76 9.53
N ASP A 519 -19.15 -26.44 9.55
CA ASP A 519 -20.01 -25.43 8.95
C ASP A 519 -19.30 -24.71 7.81
N ALA A 520 -19.98 -24.52 6.70
CA ALA A 520 -19.53 -23.77 5.54
C ALA A 520 -20.66 -22.92 4.97
N ALA A 521 -20.31 -21.95 4.14
CA ALA A 521 -21.26 -21.18 3.36
C ALA A 521 -22.06 -22.10 2.41
N GLN A 522 -23.27 -21.68 2.08
CA GLN A 522 -24.15 -22.48 1.21
C GLN A 522 -23.55 -22.78 -0.18
N TRP A 523 -22.65 -21.91 -0.66
CA TRP A 523 -21.90 -22.08 -1.90
C TRP A 523 -20.57 -22.81 -1.72
N GLY A 524 -20.12 -22.98 -0.48
CA GLY A 524 -18.78 -23.47 -0.14
C GLY A 524 -18.78 -24.94 0.32
N ASN A 525 -17.64 -25.33 0.88
CA ASN A 525 -17.37 -26.65 1.43
C ASN A 525 -16.55 -26.50 2.72
N THR A 526 -16.47 -27.58 3.51
CA THR A 526 -15.48 -27.63 4.61
C THR A 526 -14.05 -27.64 4.06
N HIS A 527 -13.07 -27.23 4.86
CA HIS A 527 -11.65 -27.27 4.47
C HIS A 527 -11.20 -28.67 4.05
N ARG A 528 -11.67 -29.69 4.74
CA ARG A 528 -11.34 -31.09 4.47
C ARG A 528 -11.89 -31.56 3.15
N ASP A 529 -13.19 -31.34 2.92
CA ASP A 529 -13.90 -31.85 1.74
C ASP A 529 -13.44 -31.12 0.47
N ALA A 530 -13.19 -29.80 0.55
CA ALA A 530 -12.65 -29.02 -0.56
C ALA A 530 -11.27 -29.53 -0.98
N TRP A 531 -10.36 -29.73 -0.01
CA TRP A 531 -9.01 -30.21 -0.35
C TRP A 531 -8.99 -31.66 -0.82
N GLU A 532 -9.79 -32.57 -0.24
CA GLU A 532 -9.93 -33.94 -0.73
C GLU A 532 -10.42 -33.97 -2.18
N ALA A 533 -11.39 -33.12 -2.52
CA ALA A 533 -11.87 -33.00 -3.89
C ALA A 533 -10.80 -32.53 -4.88
N ILE A 534 -9.90 -31.63 -4.46
CA ILE A 534 -8.80 -31.11 -5.28
C ILE A 534 -7.64 -32.10 -5.35
N ASP A 535 -7.21 -32.66 -4.23
CA ASP A 535 -5.99 -33.49 -4.15
C ASP A 535 -6.18 -34.85 -4.84
N THR A 536 -7.39 -35.39 -4.80
CA THR A 536 -7.74 -36.68 -5.42
C THR A 536 -7.97 -36.62 -6.94
N ARG A 537 -8.03 -35.40 -7.54
CA ARG A 537 -8.24 -35.21 -8.98
C ARG A 537 -6.95 -34.72 -9.67
N PRO A 538 -6.24 -35.59 -10.43
CA PRO A 538 -4.97 -35.20 -11.08
C PRO A 538 -5.11 -34.00 -12.01
N PHE A 539 -6.24 -33.86 -12.71
CA PHE A 539 -6.47 -32.80 -13.68
C PHE A 539 -6.67 -31.41 -13.04
N VAL A 540 -7.04 -31.35 -11.77
CA VAL A 540 -7.15 -30.08 -11.02
C VAL A 540 -5.75 -29.63 -10.65
N ALA A 541 -5.30 -28.49 -11.17
CA ALA A 541 -3.94 -27.97 -10.93
C ALA A 541 -3.68 -27.68 -9.45
N GLY A 542 -4.69 -27.36 -8.69
CA GLY A 542 -4.70 -27.09 -7.27
C GLY A 542 -5.89 -26.21 -6.89
N GLY A 543 -5.85 -25.61 -5.70
CA GLY A 543 -6.91 -24.75 -5.22
C GLY A 543 -6.39 -23.57 -4.43
N PHE A 544 -7.26 -22.57 -4.26
CA PHE A 544 -7.02 -21.38 -3.47
C PHE A 544 -8.12 -21.22 -2.43
N VAL A 545 -7.77 -21.50 -1.18
CA VAL A 545 -8.73 -21.45 -0.07
C VAL A 545 -9.25 -20.04 0.14
N TRP A 546 -10.56 -19.88 0.25
CA TRP A 546 -11.21 -18.67 0.68
C TRP A 546 -11.40 -18.70 2.21
N THR A 547 -10.55 -18.02 3.03
CA THR A 547 -9.36 -17.25 2.67
C THR A 547 -8.18 -17.57 3.60
N GLY A 548 -6.97 -17.05 3.30
CA GLY A 548 -5.81 -17.25 4.18
C GLY A 548 -5.95 -16.52 5.52
N PHE A 549 -6.59 -15.36 5.52
CA PHE A 549 -6.85 -14.54 6.72
C PHE A 549 -8.30 -14.09 6.73
N ASP A 550 -8.88 -13.91 7.91
CA ASP A 550 -10.09 -13.08 8.00
C ASP A 550 -9.82 -11.68 7.47
N TYR A 551 -10.85 -11.01 7.01
CA TYR A 551 -10.81 -9.65 6.50
C TYR A 551 -12.04 -8.88 6.96
N ARG A 552 -11.99 -7.56 7.01
CA ARG A 552 -13.14 -6.74 7.35
C ARG A 552 -14.17 -6.76 6.21
N GLY A 553 -15.41 -6.63 6.60
CA GLY A 553 -16.54 -6.83 5.68
C GLY A 553 -16.93 -8.29 5.56
N GLU A 554 -17.98 -8.56 4.83
CA GLU A 554 -18.52 -9.91 4.56
C GLU A 554 -18.60 -10.81 5.82
N PRO A 555 -19.29 -10.40 6.89
CA PRO A 555 -19.32 -11.15 8.15
C PRO A 555 -20.17 -12.42 8.09
N THR A 556 -20.63 -12.83 6.91
CA THR A 556 -21.45 -14.02 6.65
C THR A 556 -20.96 -15.25 7.44
N PRO A 557 -21.84 -16.02 8.11
CA PRO A 557 -23.31 -15.95 8.09
C PRO A 557 -23.91 -14.95 9.08
N ASN A 558 -23.08 -14.20 9.77
CA ASN A 558 -23.48 -13.23 10.78
C ASN A 558 -23.80 -11.86 10.15
N GLU A 559 -24.40 -11.02 10.96
CA GLU A 559 -24.62 -9.60 10.70
C GLU A 559 -24.05 -8.80 11.86
N TRP A 560 -24.35 -7.50 11.94
CA TRP A 560 -23.98 -6.71 13.11
C TRP A 560 -24.33 -7.47 14.42
N PRO A 561 -23.42 -7.52 15.40
CA PRO A 561 -22.19 -6.76 15.57
C PRO A 561 -20.91 -7.30 14.88
N SER A 562 -21.00 -8.35 14.08
CA SER A 562 -19.82 -8.85 13.37
C SER A 562 -19.39 -7.87 12.27
N VAL A 563 -18.09 -7.52 12.27
CA VAL A 563 -17.49 -6.52 11.37
C VAL A 563 -16.43 -7.13 10.46
N SER A 564 -16.14 -8.41 10.65
CA SER A 564 -15.09 -9.16 9.94
C SER A 564 -15.64 -10.52 9.51
N SER A 565 -15.09 -11.05 8.43
CA SER A 565 -15.36 -12.41 7.97
C SER A 565 -14.88 -13.45 9.00
N VAL A 566 -15.35 -14.67 8.84
CA VAL A 566 -14.95 -15.84 9.63
C VAL A 566 -14.45 -16.98 8.73
N PHE A 567 -14.17 -16.71 7.46
CA PHE A 567 -13.67 -17.67 6.47
C PHE A 567 -12.18 -17.97 6.57
N GLY A 568 -11.41 -17.07 7.21
CA GLY A 568 -9.96 -17.15 7.24
C GLY A 568 -9.44 -18.44 7.89
N ILE A 569 -8.38 -19.00 7.32
CA ILE A 569 -7.57 -20.05 7.97
C ILE A 569 -6.92 -19.52 9.24
N MET A 570 -6.58 -18.23 9.22
CA MET A 570 -6.12 -17.43 10.35
C MET A 570 -7.07 -16.27 10.58
N ASP A 571 -7.10 -15.72 11.79
CA ASP A 571 -7.85 -14.50 12.06
C ASP A 571 -7.20 -13.25 11.42
N LEU A 572 -7.82 -12.10 11.58
CA LEU A 572 -7.37 -10.83 10.99
C LEU A 572 -5.96 -10.37 11.49
N ASN A 573 -5.47 -10.92 12.60
CA ASN A 573 -4.11 -10.69 13.14
C ASN A 573 -3.09 -11.73 12.67
N GLY A 574 -3.52 -12.78 11.95
CA GLY A 574 -2.68 -13.89 11.54
C GLY A 574 -2.50 -14.96 12.61
N PHE A 575 -3.35 -15.01 13.63
CA PHE A 575 -3.36 -16.11 14.59
C PHE A 575 -4.07 -17.34 14.02
N PRO A 576 -3.50 -18.54 14.13
CA PRO A 576 -4.06 -19.77 13.57
C PRO A 576 -5.44 -20.10 14.13
N LYS A 577 -6.36 -20.50 13.27
CA LYS A 577 -7.57 -21.24 13.61
C LYS A 577 -7.34 -22.75 13.44
N THR A 578 -8.30 -23.59 13.73
CA THR A 578 -8.19 -25.04 13.50
C THR A 578 -7.86 -25.37 12.04
N ALA A 579 -8.42 -24.62 11.10
CA ALA A 579 -8.16 -24.72 9.66
C ALA A 579 -6.67 -24.65 9.28
N TYR A 580 -5.87 -23.86 9.99
CA TYR A 580 -4.42 -23.78 9.77
C TYR A 580 -3.77 -25.15 9.93
N TYR A 581 -4.12 -25.87 10.97
CA TYR A 581 -3.55 -27.19 11.28
C TYR A 581 -4.11 -28.29 10.39
N ILE A 582 -5.37 -28.16 9.93
CA ILE A 582 -5.96 -29.06 8.93
C ILE A 582 -5.13 -28.99 7.65
N HIS A 583 -4.91 -27.78 7.09
CA HIS A 583 -4.12 -27.64 5.87
C HIS A 583 -2.66 -27.96 6.08
N GLN A 584 -2.08 -27.62 7.23
CA GLN A 584 -0.67 -27.91 7.50
C GLN A 584 -0.37 -29.40 7.41
N VAL A 585 -1.22 -30.26 7.96
CA VAL A 585 -1.02 -31.73 7.89
C VAL A 585 -1.34 -32.30 6.50
N GLN A 586 -2.19 -31.64 5.73
CA GLN A 586 -2.49 -32.04 4.36
C GLN A 586 -1.39 -31.61 3.36
N TRP A 587 -0.77 -30.47 3.56
CA TRP A 587 0.14 -29.85 2.60
C TRP A 587 1.62 -30.17 2.86
N ILE A 588 2.03 -30.31 4.10
CA ILE A 588 3.40 -30.66 4.48
C ILE A 588 3.54 -32.19 4.55
N LYS A 589 4.33 -32.76 3.61
CA LYS A 589 4.50 -34.23 3.50
C LYS A 589 5.87 -34.72 3.99
N ASP A 590 6.86 -33.84 4.13
CA ASP A 590 8.26 -34.16 4.38
C ASP A 590 8.60 -34.36 5.87
N LYS A 591 7.73 -33.92 6.78
CA LYS A 591 7.91 -34.07 8.24
C LYS A 591 6.64 -34.59 8.93
N PRO A 592 6.79 -35.36 10.03
CA PRO A 592 5.63 -35.79 10.81
C PRO A 592 5.00 -34.61 11.57
N LEU A 593 3.68 -34.49 11.48
CA LEU A 593 2.90 -33.45 12.13
C LEU A 593 1.70 -34.06 12.87
N ILE A 594 1.42 -33.51 14.05
CA ILE A 594 0.24 -33.83 14.85
C ILE A 594 -0.21 -32.60 15.63
N HIS A 595 -1.50 -32.34 15.66
CA HIS A 595 -2.09 -31.27 16.44
C HIS A 595 -3.36 -31.74 17.14
N ILE A 596 -3.63 -31.21 18.34
CA ILE A 596 -4.83 -31.43 19.10
C ILE A 596 -5.68 -30.17 19.15
N ALA A 597 -6.99 -30.31 18.90
CA ALA A 597 -7.99 -29.32 19.21
C ALA A 597 -9.17 -30.03 19.92
N PRO A 598 -9.88 -29.31 20.76
CA PRO A 598 -9.73 -27.94 21.26
C PRO A 598 -8.64 -27.80 22.33
N HIS A 599 -8.56 -26.60 22.94
CA HIS A 599 -7.86 -26.37 24.20
C HIS A 599 -8.39 -27.28 25.31
N TRP A 600 -7.62 -27.46 26.40
CA TRP A 600 -8.03 -28.41 27.49
C TRP A 600 -8.47 -27.66 28.75
N ASN A 601 -9.35 -26.65 28.62
CA ASN A 601 -9.98 -25.88 29.70
C ASN A 601 -11.51 -25.96 29.56
N TRP A 602 -12.12 -26.95 30.28
CA TRP A 602 -13.56 -27.21 30.24
C TRP A 602 -14.09 -27.37 31.64
N LYS A 603 -15.38 -27.64 31.82
CA LYS A 603 -15.97 -27.98 33.13
C LYS A 603 -15.84 -29.47 33.38
N GLN A 604 -15.56 -29.84 34.64
CA GLN A 604 -15.51 -31.22 35.05
C GLN A 604 -16.74 -32.02 34.57
N GLY A 605 -16.50 -33.10 33.85
CA GLY A 605 -17.54 -33.99 33.33
C GLY A 605 -18.14 -33.54 31.96
N ASP A 606 -17.70 -32.41 31.38
CA ASP A 606 -18.10 -32.05 30.01
C ASP A 606 -17.65 -33.13 29.02
N LYS A 607 -18.52 -33.48 28.09
CA LYS A 607 -18.17 -34.30 26.92
C LYS A 607 -17.55 -33.43 25.86
N VAL A 608 -16.31 -33.66 25.50
CA VAL A 608 -15.54 -32.87 24.56
C VAL A 608 -15.18 -33.71 23.34
N ARG A 609 -15.56 -33.25 22.16
CA ARG A 609 -15.06 -33.79 20.89
C ARG A 609 -13.60 -33.36 20.72
N VAL A 610 -12.66 -34.24 20.91
CA VAL A 610 -11.25 -34.00 20.67
C VAL A 610 -10.91 -34.39 19.24
N MET A 611 -10.31 -33.49 18.51
CA MET A 611 -9.84 -33.68 17.13
C MET A 611 -8.33 -33.77 17.12
N VAL A 612 -7.79 -34.76 16.41
CA VAL A 612 -6.34 -34.88 16.20
C VAL A 612 -6.03 -34.84 14.71
N MET A 613 -5.53 -33.72 14.25
CA MET A 613 -5.07 -33.55 12.87
C MET A 613 -3.66 -34.13 12.73
N SER A 614 -3.41 -34.99 11.73
CA SER A 614 -2.11 -35.64 11.56
C SER A 614 -1.87 -36.14 10.14
N ASN A 615 -0.61 -36.15 9.70
CA ASN A 615 -0.15 -36.73 8.44
C ASN A 615 0.60 -38.08 8.65
N ILE A 616 0.30 -38.78 9.72
CA ILE A 616 0.96 -40.05 10.16
C ILE A 616 0.01 -41.23 10.01
N GLU A 617 0.50 -42.43 10.21
CA GLU A 617 -0.28 -43.67 9.97
C GLU A 617 -1.27 -43.99 11.11
N ARG A 618 -0.87 -43.78 12.37
CA ARG A 618 -1.68 -44.13 13.54
C ARG A 618 -1.52 -43.11 14.67
N ILE A 619 -2.63 -42.79 15.29
CA ILE A 619 -2.72 -41.85 16.41
C ILE A 619 -3.15 -42.59 17.66
N GLN A 620 -2.51 -42.28 18.78
CA GLN A 620 -2.91 -42.68 20.14
C GLN A 620 -3.20 -41.40 20.93
N LEU A 621 -4.34 -41.33 21.60
CA LEU A 621 -4.72 -40.23 22.49
C LEU A 621 -4.64 -40.72 23.96
N LEU A 622 -4.01 -39.92 24.81
CA LEU A 622 -3.84 -40.16 26.23
C LEU A 622 -4.39 -38.99 27.05
N LEU A 623 -5.04 -39.30 28.18
CA LEU A 623 -5.42 -38.31 29.19
C LEU A 623 -4.75 -38.69 30.51
N ASN A 624 -3.94 -37.81 31.06
CA ASN A 624 -3.16 -38.01 32.28
C ASN A 624 -2.35 -39.34 32.26
N GLY A 625 -1.74 -39.64 31.10
CA GLY A 625 -0.95 -40.86 30.87
C GLY A 625 -1.77 -42.12 30.58
N ARG A 626 -3.09 -42.12 30.71
CA ARG A 626 -3.99 -43.22 30.42
C ARG A 626 -4.46 -43.14 28.95
N THR A 627 -4.31 -44.21 28.19
CA THR A 627 -4.81 -44.32 26.82
C THR A 627 -6.33 -44.19 26.80
N ILE A 628 -6.82 -43.20 26.01
CA ILE A 628 -8.24 -42.96 25.75
C ILE A 628 -8.69 -43.75 24.53
N GLY A 629 -7.85 -43.77 23.49
CA GLY A 629 -8.15 -44.46 22.25
C GLY A 629 -6.99 -44.43 21.26
N GLU A 630 -7.11 -45.30 20.26
CA GLU A 630 -6.20 -45.36 19.11
C GLU A 630 -7.01 -45.49 17.82
N GLN A 631 -6.50 -44.87 16.73
CA GLN A 631 -7.09 -45.05 15.41
C GLN A 631 -6.06 -44.85 14.29
N LYS A 632 -6.37 -45.36 13.10
CA LYS A 632 -5.64 -45.04 11.89
C LYS A 632 -5.88 -43.56 11.57
N ALA A 633 -4.82 -42.83 11.28
CA ALA A 633 -4.92 -41.44 10.91
C ALA A 633 -5.39 -41.29 9.46
N ASP A 634 -6.29 -40.35 9.22
CA ASP A 634 -6.74 -39.91 7.90
C ASP A 634 -6.54 -38.39 7.77
N PRO A 635 -5.72 -37.91 6.82
CA PRO A 635 -5.44 -36.49 6.68
C PRO A 635 -6.65 -35.67 6.20
N TYR A 636 -7.68 -36.32 5.63
CA TYR A 636 -8.93 -35.66 5.21
C TYR A 636 -10.03 -35.77 6.26
N ARG A 637 -9.73 -36.30 7.43
CA ARG A 637 -10.71 -36.44 8.52
C ARG A 637 -10.14 -35.85 9.81
N MET A 638 -10.99 -35.48 10.71
CA MET A 638 -10.62 -34.84 11.97
C MET A 638 -10.08 -35.82 13.01
N ASN A 639 -10.13 -37.13 12.76
CA ASN A 639 -9.72 -38.17 13.68
C ASN A 639 -10.26 -37.92 15.10
N ASN A 640 -11.59 -37.89 15.24
CA ASN A 640 -12.30 -37.50 16.45
C ASN A 640 -12.24 -38.56 17.55
N PHE A 641 -12.17 -38.10 18.80
CA PHE A 641 -12.31 -38.89 20.02
C PHE A 641 -13.33 -38.21 20.95
N ASP A 642 -14.28 -38.94 21.48
CA ASP A 642 -15.21 -38.45 22.51
C ASP A 642 -14.57 -38.61 23.87
N VAL A 643 -14.24 -37.55 24.55
CA VAL A 643 -13.51 -37.54 25.81
C VAL A 643 -14.34 -36.83 26.88
N VAL A 644 -14.48 -37.45 28.04
CA VAL A 644 -15.00 -36.76 29.23
C VAL A 644 -13.87 -35.97 29.84
N PHE A 645 -14.08 -34.68 30.02
CA PHE A 645 -13.07 -33.79 30.55
C PHE A 645 -12.71 -34.12 31.99
N GLU A 646 -11.43 -34.31 32.21
CA GLU A 646 -10.75 -34.37 33.52
C GLU A 646 -9.58 -33.37 33.44
N PRO A 647 -9.36 -32.51 34.46
CA PRO A 647 -8.19 -31.62 34.48
C PRO A 647 -6.88 -32.39 34.34
N GLY A 648 -5.92 -31.78 33.64
CA GLY A 648 -4.60 -32.36 33.45
C GLY A 648 -4.07 -32.21 32.02
N LYS A 649 -3.37 -33.26 31.56
CA LYS A 649 -2.67 -33.26 30.28
C LYS A 649 -3.33 -34.22 29.28
N LEU A 650 -3.77 -33.67 28.13
CA LEU A 650 -4.22 -34.46 27.00
C LEU A 650 -3.09 -34.52 25.97
N GLU A 651 -2.64 -35.72 25.60
CA GLU A 651 -1.51 -35.95 24.70
C GLU A 651 -1.94 -36.78 23.50
N ALA A 652 -1.45 -36.41 22.32
CA ALA A 652 -1.55 -37.23 21.12
C ALA A 652 -0.15 -37.68 20.66
N ILE A 653 -0.02 -38.97 20.39
CA ILE A 653 1.21 -39.60 19.92
C ILE A 653 0.95 -40.15 18.51
N GLY A 654 1.84 -39.81 17.58
CA GLY A 654 1.79 -40.36 16.23
C GLY A 654 2.84 -41.43 15.99
N TYR A 655 2.42 -42.49 15.31
CA TYR A 655 3.25 -43.65 15.03
C TYR A 655 3.34 -43.90 13.51
N ARG A 656 4.56 -44.24 13.04
CA ARG A 656 4.85 -44.69 11.68
C ARG A 656 5.68 -45.98 11.74
N GLY A 657 5.23 -47.04 11.07
CA GLY A 657 5.89 -48.34 11.14
C GLY A 657 6.01 -48.87 12.56
N GLY A 658 5.03 -48.62 13.41
CA GLY A 658 4.99 -49.04 14.82
C GLY A 658 5.85 -48.20 15.77
N LYS A 659 6.65 -47.23 15.28
CA LYS A 659 7.51 -46.37 16.12
C LYS A 659 6.84 -44.98 16.32
N GLU A 660 6.97 -44.44 17.50
CA GLU A 660 6.62 -43.05 17.79
C GLU A 660 7.51 -42.12 16.98
N VAL A 661 6.90 -41.18 16.25
CA VAL A 661 7.60 -40.21 15.39
C VAL A 661 7.28 -38.75 15.72
N VAL A 662 6.18 -38.49 16.42
CA VAL A 662 5.80 -37.17 16.90
C VAL A 662 4.84 -37.25 18.07
N ARG A 663 4.89 -36.22 18.92
CA ARG A 663 4.01 -36.08 20.10
C ARG A 663 3.65 -34.61 20.28
N THR A 664 2.42 -34.36 20.71
CA THR A 664 1.94 -33.00 21.11
C THR A 664 1.03 -33.14 22.35
N SER A 665 0.82 -32.02 23.04
CA SER A 665 -0.11 -31.99 24.17
C SER A 665 -0.76 -30.64 24.37
N VAL A 666 -1.94 -30.66 24.98
CA VAL A 666 -2.63 -29.48 25.52
C VAL A 666 -2.92 -29.78 27.02
N GLU A 667 -2.86 -28.74 27.84
CA GLU A 667 -3.00 -28.90 29.30
C GLU A 667 -4.06 -27.97 29.86
N THR A 668 -4.71 -28.39 30.93
CA THR A 668 -5.59 -27.51 31.70
C THR A 668 -4.75 -26.42 32.36
N THR A 669 -5.08 -25.17 32.14
CA THR A 669 -4.40 -24.04 32.77
C THR A 669 -5.18 -23.51 33.97
N GLY A 670 -4.48 -22.83 34.88
CA GLY A 670 -5.09 -22.04 35.93
C GLY A 670 -5.63 -20.69 35.44
N ALA A 671 -6.03 -19.83 36.39
CA ALA A 671 -6.37 -18.46 36.10
C ALA A 671 -5.15 -17.65 35.62
N PRO A 672 -5.30 -16.65 34.80
CA PRO A 672 -4.20 -15.78 34.39
C PRO A 672 -3.63 -14.99 35.56
N VAL A 673 -2.30 -14.94 35.68
CA VAL A 673 -1.56 -14.22 36.76
C VAL A 673 -0.54 -13.22 36.20
N SER A 674 -0.11 -13.37 34.93
CA SER A 674 0.86 -12.49 34.31
C SER A 674 0.59 -12.32 32.82
N LEU A 675 1.12 -11.24 32.24
CA LEU A 675 1.16 -11.01 30.81
C LEU A 675 2.51 -11.47 30.22
N GLU A 676 2.52 -11.78 28.95
CA GLU A 676 3.72 -11.99 28.16
C GLU A 676 3.62 -11.24 26.82
N LEU A 677 4.74 -10.63 26.41
CA LEU A 677 4.93 -9.97 25.11
C LEU A 677 5.90 -10.80 24.28
N VAL A 678 5.47 -11.27 23.11
CA VAL A 678 6.29 -12.09 22.21
C VAL A 678 6.49 -11.33 20.90
N PRO A 679 7.65 -10.69 20.70
CA PRO A 679 8.00 -10.04 19.44
C PRO A 679 8.13 -11.08 18.31
N ASP A 680 7.68 -10.70 17.12
CA ASP A 680 7.81 -11.53 15.92
C ASP A 680 9.27 -11.72 15.48
N ARG A 681 10.10 -10.73 15.75
CA ARG A 681 11.53 -10.69 15.40
C ARG A 681 12.37 -10.16 16.56
N ALA A 682 13.69 -10.39 16.50
CA ALA A 682 14.61 -9.97 17.54
C ALA A 682 14.98 -8.47 17.51
N GLN A 683 14.80 -7.78 16.36
CA GLN A 683 15.20 -6.38 16.17
C GLN A 683 14.36 -5.69 15.10
N LEU A 684 14.35 -4.35 15.12
CA LEU A 684 13.73 -3.46 14.15
C LEU A 684 14.79 -2.66 13.38
N ALA A 685 14.51 -2.25 12.15
CA ALA A 685 15.31 -1.29 11.41
C ALA A 685 14.87 0.15 11.75
N GLY A 686 15.83 1.06 11.97
CA GLY A 686 15.58 2.45 12.38
C GLY A 686 15.29 3.39 11.21
N ASP A 687 14.43 2.99 10.27
CA ASP A 687 14.11 3.72 9.04
C ASP A 687 12.76 4.45 9.06
N GLY A 688 11.99 4.31 10.16
CA GLY A 688 10.66 4.90 10.30
C GLY A 688 9.55 4.14 9.54
N ARG A 689 9.88 3.05 8.87
CA ARG A 689 8.96 2.22 8.07
C ARG A 689 8.80 0.82 8.64
N ASP A 690 9.86 0.28 9.22
CA ASP A 690 9.85 -1.08 9.75
C ASP A 690 8.90 -1.20 10.93
N ALA A 691 7.97 -2.14 10.83
CA ALA A 691 6.95 -2.42 11.82
C ALA A 691 7.00 -3.89 12.26
N MET A 692 6.60 -4.16 13.48
CA MET A 692 6.66 -5.50 14.07
C MET A 692 5.39 -5.84 14.83
N PRO A 693 4.70 -6.92 14.47
CA PRO A 693 3.66 -7.52 15.29
C PRO A 693 4.23 -8.07 16.59
N ILE A 694 3.60 -7.75 17.70
CA ILE A 694 3.91 -8.25 19.05
C ILE A 694 2.71 -9.03 19.53
N THR A 695 2.85 -10.33 19.71
CA THR A 695 1.81 -11.15 20.32
C THR A 695 1.74 -10.88 21.82
N VAL A 696 0.53 -10.69 22.32
CA VAL A 696 0.24 -10.47 23.75
C VAL A 696 -0.60 -11.63 24.24
N ARG A 697 -0.20 -12.26 25.35
CA ARG A 697 -0.93 -13.35 25.95
C ARG A 697 -0.86 -13.33 27.46
N ALA A 698 -1.85 -13.94 28.10
CA ALA A 698 -1.87 -14.12 29.54
C ALA A 698 -1.37 -15.51 29.91
N LEU A 699 -0.58 -15.59 30.97
CA LEU A 699 -0.02 -16.83 31.49
C LEU A 699 -0.58 -17.14 32.87
N ASP A 700 -0.74 -18.44 33.17
CA ASP A 700 -1.06 -18.93 34.53
C ASP A 700 0.18 -19.01 35.43
N ALA A 701 -0.01 -19.46 36.68
CA ALA A 701 1.06 -19.56 37.68
C ALA A 701 2.19 -20.57 37.30
N GLN A 702 1.95 -21.42 36.32
CA GLN A 702 2.93 -22.37 35.76
C GLN A 702 3.57 -21.87 34.47
N GLY A 703 3.27 -20.65 34.05
CA GLY A 703 3.78 -20.06 32.80
C GLY A 703 3.12 -20.57 31.52
N ARG A 704 1.95 -21.23 31.62
CA ARG A 704 1.22 -21.73 30.46
C ARG A 704 0.26 -20.67 29.96
N ALA A 705 0.16 -20.52 28.63
CA ALA A 705 -0.79 -19.58 27.99
C ALA A 705 -2.24 -19.98 28.28
N VAL A 706 -3.02 -19.06 28.82
CA VAL A 706 -4.42 -19.28 29.20
C VAL A 706 -5.33 -19.07 27.99
N PRO A 707 -5.91 -20.14 27.42
CA PRO A 707 -6.58 -20.06 26.10
C PRO A 707 -7.90 -19.28 26.12
N LEU A 708 -8.48 -19.05 27.30
CA LEU A 708 -9.76 -18.34 27.47
C LEU A 708 -9.61 -16.98 28.17
N ALA A 709 -8.38 -16.46 28.27
CA ALA A 709 -8.17 -15.13 28.85
C ALA A 709 -8.80 -14.04 27.99
N ASP A 710 -9.50 -13.10 28.65
CA ASP A 710 -10.20 -11.96 28.04
C ASP A 710 -9.84 -10.61 28.71
N ASN A 711 -8.74 -10.59 29.46
CA ASN A 711 -8.26 -9.42 30.20
C ASN A 711 -8.06 -8.20 29.29
N GLU A 712 -8.46 -7.02 29.76
CA GLU A 712 -8.13 -5.76 29.11
C GLU A 712 -6.67 -5.40 29.38
N VAL A 713 -5.91 -5.19 28.30
CA VAL A 713 -4.48 -4.87 28.35
C VAL A 713 -4.28 -3.41 27.91
N THR A 714 -3.53 -2.65 28.70
CA THR A 714 -3.08 -1.30 28.37
C THR A 714 -1.64 -1.33 27.88
N PHE A 715 -1.36 -0.69 26.74
CA PHE A 715 -0.04 -0.60 26.13
C PHE A 715 0.59 0.77 26.30
N ALA A 716 1.89 0.80 26.59
CA ALA A 716 2.72 2.00 26.51
C ALA A 716 3.98 1.67 25.70
N VAL A 717 4.18 2.42 24.62
CA VAL A 717 5.36 2.31 23.73
C VAL A 717 6.19 3.57 23.87
N THR A 718 7.49 3.41 24.15
CA THR A 718 8.45 4.53 24.33
C THR A 718 9.77 4.23 23.64
N GLY A 719 10.68 5.22 23.60
CA GLY A 719 11.97 5.11 22.93
C GLY A 719 11.89 5.32 21.42
N GLY A 720 12.56 4.48 20.65
CA GLY A 720 12.74 4.62 19.20
C GLY A 720 11.53 4.24 18.34
N GLY A 721 10.33 4.04 18.93
CA GLY A 721 9.15 3.63 18.17
C GLY A 721 7.84 4.09 18.76
N ARG A 722 6.75 3.80 18.02
CA ARG A 722 5.36 4.11 18.37
C ARG A 722 4.44 2.93 18.10
N SER A 723 3.29 2.88 18.77
CA SER A 723 2.18 2.02 18.37
C SER A 723 1.54 2.58 17.10
N ILE A 724 1.26 1.72 16.13
CA ILE A 724 0.50 2.08 14.92
C ILE A 724 -0.85 1.39 14.86
N GLY A 725 -1.16 0.51 15.82
CA GLY A 725 -2.44 -0.13 15.96
C GLY A 725 -2.36 -1.48 16.66
N HIS A 726 -3.51 -2.03 16.98
CA HIS A 726 -3.64 -3.32 17.65
C HIS A 726 -4.96 -4.01 17.30
N GLY A 727 -5.03 -5.32 17.52
CA GLY A 727 -6.20 -6.14 17.33
C GLY A 727 -6.16 -7.41 18.19
N ASN A 728 -7.24 -8.20 18.16
CA ASN A 728 -7.32 -9.45 18.93
C ASN A 728 -7.94 -10.61 18.13
N GLY A 729 -8.40 -10.37 16.90
CA GLY A 729 -9.03 -11.38 16.05
C GLY A 729 -10.48 -11.73 16.42
N ASP A 730 -11.11 -10.97 17.32
CA ASP A 730 -12.55 -11.08 17.59
C ASP A 730 -13.33 -10.42 16.46
N PRO A 731 -14.15 -11.17 15.70
CA PRO A 731 -14.93 -10.61 14.60
C PRO A 731 -16.02 -9.62 15.04
N ASN A 732 -16.34 -9.58 16.34
CA ASN A 732 -17.37 -8.76 16.94
C ASN A 732 -16.81 -7.55 17.70
N SER A 733 -15.49 -7.36 17.75
CA SER A 733 -14.89 -6.28 18.52
C SER A 733 -15.03 -4.92 17.82
N HIS A 734 -15.57 -3.95 18.55
CA HIS A 734 -15.67 -2.54 18.13
C HIS A 734 -14.71 -1.63 18.89
N GLU A 735 -13.74 -2.20 19.62
CA GLU A 735 -12.73 -1.41 20.33
C GLU A 735 -11.90 -0.57 19.36
N ASN A 736 -11.50 0.62 19.81
CA ASN A 736 -10.66 1.49 18.98
C ASN A 736 -9.30 0.84 18.70
N GLU A 737 -9.01 0.57 17.45
CA GLU A 737 -7.77 -0.08 17.01
C GLU A 737 -6.53 0.83 17.10
N LYS A 738 -6.72 2.14 17.28
CA LYS A 738 -5.67 3.15 17.45
C LYS A 738 -5.53 3.62 18.90
N GLY A 739 -6.30 3.04 19.82
CA GLY A 739 -6.30 3.39 21.25
C GLY A 739 -5.06 2.88 21.98
N ALA A 740 -5.11 2.99 23.32
CA ALA A 740 -4.06 2.48 24.20
C ALA A 740 -4.41 1.12 24.82
N THR A 741 -5.67 0.66 24.69
CA THR A 741 -6.17 -0.56 25.34
C THR A 741 -6.74 -1.55 24.35
N ARG A 742 -6.62 -2.84 24.67
CA ARG A 742 -7.21 -3.93 23.91
C ARG A 742 -7.50 -5.13 24.80
N ARG A 743 -8.69 -5.71 24.70
CA ARG A 743 -9.00 -6.98 25.33
C ARG A 743 -8.29 -8.13 24.64
N LEU A 744 -7.86 -9.12 25.40
CA LEU A 744 -7.51 -10.41 24.84
C LEU A 744 -8.80 -11.08 24.33
N PHE A 745 -8.70 -11.79 23.21
CA PHE A 745 -9.76 -12.65 22.70
C PHE A 745 -9.23 -14.06 22.59
N ASN A 746 -9.86 -14.98 23.30
CA ASN A 746 -9.38 -16.38 23.40
C ASN A 746 -7.87 -16.43 23.63
N GLY A 747 -7.41 -15.72 24.67
CA GLY A 747 -6.05 -15.71 25.19
C GLY A 747 -5.06 -14.82 24.46
N LEU A 748 -5.43 -14.17 23.35
CA LEU A 748 -4.48 -13.45 22.49
C LEU A 748 -4.94 -12.03 22.12
N ALA A 749 -3.97 -11.13 21.97
CA ALA A 749 -4.06 -9.88 21.22
C ALA A 749 -2.74 -9.63 20.48
N GLN A 750 -2.74 -8.67 19.59
CA GLN A 750 -1.55 -8.24 18.86
C GLN A 750 -1.42 -6.71 18.91
N LEU A 751 -0.24 -6.22 19.24
CA LEU A 751 0.17 -4.84 19.11
C LEU A 751 1.12 -4.73 17.91
N ILE A 752 0.97 -3.70 17.07
CA ILE A 752 1.92 -3.42 16.00
C ILE A 752 2.71 -2.17 16.37
N VAL A 753 4.02 -2.31 16.46
CA VAL A 753 4.94 -1.20 16.73
C VAL A 753 5.76 -0.88 15.50
N GLN A 754 6.00 0.40 15.25
CA GLN A 754 6.80 0.90 14.13
C GLN A 754 7.90 1.81 14.66
N THR A 755 9.08 1.76 14.04
CA THR A 755 10.17 2.67 14.38
C THR A 755 9.83 4.11 14.02
N ASN A 756 10.38 5.06 14.77
CA ASN A 756 10.41 6.44 14.35
C ASN A 756 11.51 6.65 13.30
N TYR A 757 11.39 7.69 12.47
CA TYR A 757 12.45 8.03 11.53
C TYR A 757 13.73 8.40 12.29
N ASP A 758 14.84 7.91 11.78
CA ASP A 758 16.18 8.12 12.37
C ASP A 758 16.31 7.60 13.82
N ALA A 759 15.46 6.65 14.20
CA ALA A 759 15.47 6.05 15.54
C ALA A 759 16.82 5.38 15.82
N ARG A 760 17.38 5.67 16.99
CA ARG A 760 18.62 5.07 17.52
C ARG A 760 18.39 4.28 18.79
N ASP A 761 17.39 4.72 19.56
CA ASP A 761 17.03 4.10 20.83
C ASP A 761 16.21 2.83 20.61
N ALA A 762 16.34 1.88 21.50
CA ALA A 762 15.49 0.70 21.51
C ALA A 762 14.01 1.08 21.69
N VAL A 763 13.11 0.27 21.11
CA VAL A 763 11.67 0.36 21.36
C VAL A 763 11.36 -0.38 22.64
N ILE A 764 10.74 0.30 23.60
CA ILE A 764 10.35 -0.24 24.90
C ILE A 764 8.84 -0.34 24.94
N ILE A 765 8.32 -1.54 25.16
CA ILE A 765 6.90 -1.83 25.25
C ILE A 765 6.59 -2.31 26.66
N ASN A 766 5.63 -1.68 27.32
CA ASN A 766 5.05 -2.13 28.56
C ASN A 766 3.58 -2.50 28.32
N ALA A 767 3.15 -3.64 28.88
CA ALA A 767 1.77 -4.09 28.87
C ALA A 767 1.31 -4.32 30.31
N THR A 768 0.16 -3.78 30.66
CA THR A 768 -0.44 -3.92 31.99
C THR A 768 -1.89 -4.35 31.88
N ALA A 769 -2.36 -5.14 32.84
CA ALA A 769 -3.77 -5.49 32.97
C ALA A 769 -4.13 -5.57 34.47
N PRO A 770 -5.36 -5.20 34.86
CA PRO A 770 -5.79 -5.28 36.27
C PRO A 770 -5.64 -6.69 36.82
N GLY A 771 -4.97 -6.80 37.98
CA GLY A 771 -4.77 -8.08 38.67
C GLY A 771 -3.70 -9.01 38.08
N LEU A 772 -3.01 -8.63 37.02
CA LEU A 772 -1.93 -9.41 36.42
C LEU A 772 -0.56 -8.74 36.60
N GLN A 773 0.48 -9.54 36.68
CA GLN A 773 1.86 -9.04 36.60
C GLN A 773 2.08 -8.47 35.19
N ALA A 774 2.61 -7.25 35.14
CA ALA A 774 2.92 -6.54 33.90
C ALA A 774 4.03 -7.25 33.10
N ALA A 775 3.96 -7.14 31.77
CA ALA A 775 5.03 -7.54 30.87
C ALA A 775 5.77 -6.32 30.33
N ARG A 776 7.09 -6.50 30.13
CA ARG A 776 7.94 -5.51 29.46
C ARG A 776 8.86 -6.21 28.48
N VAL A 777 9.00 -5.63 27.28
CA VAL A 777 10.00 -6.05 26.30
C VAL A 777 10.76 -4.85 25.77
N THR A 778 12.05 -5.04 25.51
CA THR A 778 12.93 -4.05 24.88
C THR A 778 13.44 -4.62 23.57
N ILE A 779 13.12 -3.95 22.47
CA ILE A 779 13.48 -4.39 21.12
C ILE A 779 14.59 -3.48 20.59
N PRO A 780 15.78 -4.01 20.29
CA PRO A 780 16.87 -3.26 19.72
C PRO A 780 16.49 -2.68 18.35
N VAL A 781 16.97 -1.45 18.09
CA VAL A 781 16.84 -0.80 16.78
C VAL A 781 18.19 -0.81 16.09
N LYS A 782 18.25 -1.46 14.93
CA LYS A 782 19.43 -1.50 14.08
C LYS A 782 19.45 -0.26 13.18
N GLN A 783 20.55 0.46 13.20
CA GLN A 783 20.77 1.55 12.26
C GLN A 783 20.90 1.01 10.84
N VAL A 784 20.13 1.55 9.93
CA VAL A 784 20.17 1.27 8.50
C VAL A 784 20.29 2.59 7.72
N ALA A 785 20.77 2.52 6.49
CA ALA A 785 20.78 3.69 5.61
C ALA A 785 19.33 4.13 5.38
N ALA A 786 19.04 5.40 5.63
CA ALA A 786 17.73 5.97 5.35
C ALA A 786 17.43 5.88 3.84
N GLN A 787 16.20 5.47 3.50
CA GLN A 787 15.74 5.56 2.13
C GLN A 787 15.75 7.03 1.69
N PRO A 788 16.26 7.35 0.50
CA PRO A 788 16.17 8.70 -0.03
C PRO A 788 14.72 9.19 -0.04
N TYR A 789 14.49 10.39 0.47
CA TYR A 789 13.15 10.98 0.57
C TYR A 789 13.16 12.45 0.20
N VAL A 790 12.00 12.97 -0.15
CA VAL A 790 11.79 14.41 -0.36
C VAL A 790 11.59 15.06 1.00
N ALA A 791 12.48 15.97 1.38
CA ALA A 791 12.32 16.73 2.61
C ALA A 791 10.97 17.47 2.63
N GLN A 792 10.36 17.56 3.81
CA GLN A 792 9.19 18.38 3.98
C GLN A 792 9.59 19.84 3.78
N ALA A 793 8.92 20.53 2.87
CA ALA A 793 9.03 21.96 2.72
C ALA A 793 8.03 22.63 3.65
N ASP A 794 8.40 23.79 4.18
CA ASP A 794 7.48 24.63 4.94
C ASP A 794 6.29 25.06 4.06
N ALA A 795 5.18 25.39 4.71
CA ALA A 795 4.05 25.96 4.01
C ALA A 795 4.49 27.19 3.20
N PRO A 796 3.95 27.40 1.99
CA PRO A 796 4.34 28.53 1.18
C PRO A 796 4.08 29.83 1.92
N LEU A 797 5.01 30.76 1.78
CA LEU A 797 4.82 32.13 2.22
C LEU A 797 3.61 32.71 1.46
N THR A 798 2.75 33.43 2.19
CA THR A 798 1.70 34.19 1.52
C THR A 798 2.32 35.40 0.84
N PHE A 799 2.40 35.37 -0.48
CA PHE A 799 2.89 36.50 -1.27
C PHE A 799 1.79 37.51 -1.54
N VAL A 800 2.03 38.75 -1.23
CA VAL A 800 1.15 39.86 -1.64
C VAL A 800 1.54 40.30 -3.04
N ARG A 801 0.88 39.76 -4.07
CA ARG A 801 1.31 39.88 -5.46
C ARG A 801 0.58 40.95 -6.24
N SER A 802 -0.72 41.09 -6.00
CA SER A 802 -1.56 42.01 -6.77
C SER A 802 -1.66 43.35 -6.09
N TRP A 803 -1.18 44.42 -6.76
CA TRP A 803 -1.18 45.76 -6.22
C TRP A 803 -1.86 46.72 -7.19
N ARG A 804 -2.61 47.65 -6.61
CA ARG A 804 -3.06 48.89 -7.26
C ARG A 804 -2.00 49.94 -7.06
N ILE A 805 -1.70 50.71 -8.09
CA ILE A 805 -0.68 51.73 -8.11
C ILE A 805 -1.39 53.05 -8.43
N ALA A 806 -1.40 53.98 -7.45
CA ALA A 806 -1.97 55.29 -7.66
C ALA A 806 -1.17 56.08 -8.70
N PRO A 807 -1.76 57.06 -9.41
CA PRO A 807 -0.96 58.02 -10.19
C PRO A 807 0.08 58.68 -9.29
N ASP A 808 1.31 58.78 -9.79
CA ASP A 808 2.43 59.43 -9.13
C ASP A 808 2.18 60.95 -8.98
N GLY A 809 2.67 61.59 -7.92
CA GLY A 809 2.48 63.01 -7.68
C GLY A 809 3.45 63.64 -6.68
N ASP A 810 3.50 64.98 -6.67
CA ASP A 810 4.33 65.72 -5.73
C ASP A 810 3.55 66.13 -4.48
N ALA A 811 2.25 66.03 -4.47
CA ALA A 811 1.43 66.22 -3.29
C ALA A 811 1.28 64.89 -2.54
N ARG A 812 1.46 64.92 -1.22
CA ARG A 812 1.29 63.69 -0.42
C ARG A 812 -0.16 63.21 -0.45
N PRO A 813 -0.44 62.01 -1.00
CA PRO A 813 -1.80 61.47 -0.99
C PRO A 813 -2.20 60.94 0.41
N ASP A 814 -3.52 60.89 0.67
CA ASP A 814 -4.04 60.15 1.82
C ASP A 814 -3.89 58.60 1.61
N PRO A 815 -3.08 57.90 2.40
CA PRO A 815 -2.92 56.46 2.23
C PRO A 815 -4.23 55.66 2.42
N ASN A 816 -5.20 56.23 3.15
CA ASN A 816 -6.44 55.58 3.47
C ASN A 816 -7.63 56.11 2.62
N GLN A 817 -7.36 56.88 1.56
CA GLN A 817 -8.39 57.36 0.69
C GLN A 817 -9.31 56.22 0.23
N LYS A 818 -10.61 56.38 0.42
CA LYS A 818 -11.61 55.46 -0.11
C LYS A 818 -11.68 55.58 -1.62
N LEU A 819 -11.51 54.47 -2.34
CA LEU A 819 -11.69 54.46 -3.79
C LEU A 819 -13.17 54.19 -4.10
N ALA A 820 -13.80 55.03 -4.92
CA ALA A 820 -15.09 54.74 -5.53
C ALA A 820 -14.88 53.61 -6.59
N SER A 821 -15.91 52.81 -6.85
CA SER A 821 -15.84 51.68 -7.77
C SER A 821 -15.34 52.04 -9.20
N PHE A 822 -15.52 53.31 -9.61
CA PHE A 822 -15.07 53.83 -10.92
C PHE A 822 -13.60 54.30 -10.90
N ASP A 823 -13.04 54.60 -9.75
CA ASP A 823 -11.63 55.06 -9.63
C ASP A 823 -10.64 53.94 -9.89
N MET A 824 -11.11 52.71 -9.93
CA MET A 824 -10.31 51.55 -10.29
C MET A 824 -9.68 51.67 -11.70
N ASN A 825 -10.23 52.44 -12.58
CA ASN A 825 -9.70 52.65 -13.94
C ASN A 825 -8.56 53.70 -14.01
N THR A 826 -8.40 54.50 -12.95
CA THR A 826 -7.33 55.51 -12.88
C THR A 826 -6.06 54.98 -12.22
N TRP A 827 -6.16 53.91 -11.44
CA TRP A 827 -4.99 53.26 -10.80
C TRP A 827 -4.44 52.13 -11.64
N GLY A 828 -3.12 52.10 -11.80
CA GLY A 828 -2.41 51.03 -12.47
C GLY A 828 -2.46 49.72 -11.70
N TRP A 829 -2.07 48.63 -12.34
CA TRP A 829 -1.86 47.32 -11.70
C TRP A 829 -0.37 46.98 -11.78
N GLY A 830 0.15 46.31 -10.74
CA GLY A 830 1.49 45.81 -10.72
C GLY A 830 1.69 44.64 -9.75
N SER A 831 2.85 44.02 -9.90
CA SER A 831 3.37 43.02 -8.96
C SER A 831 4.82 43.35 -8.63
N PRO A 832 5.28 43.15 -7.40
CA PRO A 832 6.69 43.36 -7.07
C PRO A 832 7.66 42.54 -7.98
N PRO A 833 8.76 43.12 -8.48
CA PRO A 833 9.23 44.47 -8.16
C PRO A 833 8.48 45.58 -8.94
N MET A 834 8.05 46.59 -8.20
CA MET A 834 7.37 47.78 -8.76
C MET A 834 8.24 49.01 -8.52
N ARG A 835 8.73 49.60 -9.62
CA ARG A 835 9.64 50.75 -9.61
C ARG A 835 8.99 51.93 -10.29
N ALA A 836 8.89 53.03 -9.56
CA ALA A 836 8.54 54.34 -10.15
C ALA A 836 9.76 55.05 -10.67
N ALA A 837 9.62 55.72 -11.83
CA ALA A 837 10.70 56.52 -12.38
C ALA A 837 10.97 57.79 -11.52
N ALA A 838 12.12 58.40 -11.70
CA ALA A 838 12.39 59.70 -11.12
C ALA A 838 11.44 60.75 -11.70
N GLY A 839 10.91 61.66 -10.88
CA GLY A 839 10.07 62.75 -11.32
C GLY A 839 8.91 63.15 -10.41
N SER A 840 8.46 62.24 -9.54
CA SER A 840 7.40 62.50 -8.55
C SER A 840 7.90 62.17 -7.14
N THR A 841 7.37 62.89 -6.15
CA THR A 841 7.81 62.75 -4.74
C THR A 841 7.10 61.62 -4.03
N TYR A 842 5.85 61.36 -4.33
CA TYR A 842 5.07 60.34 -3.61
C TYR A 842 4.50 59.28 -4.56
N HIS A 843 4.58 58.03 -4.08
CA HIS A 843 4.05 56.85 -4.74
C HIS A 843 3.21 56.04 -3.75
N LEU A 844 1.96 55.75 -4.08
CA LEU A 844 1.03 54.99 -3.23
C LEU A 844 0.66 53.67 -3.87
N TYR A 845 0.86 52.59 -3.14
CA TYR A 845 0.53 51.24 -3.51
C TYR A 845 -0.51 50.69 -2.57
N ARG A 846 -1.51 49.96 -3.10
CA ARG A 846 -2.56 49.33 -2.33
C ARG A 846 -2.70 47.85 -2.68
N SER A 847 -2.85 47.01 -1.70
CA SER A 847 -3.14 45.60 -1.87
C SER A 847 -4.06 45.10 -0.77
N SER A 848 -4.44 43.84 -0.83
CA SER A 848 -5.13 43.17 0.27
C SER A 848 -4.68 41.73 0.33
N PHE A 849 -4.71 41.15 1.53
CA PHE A 849 -4.40 39.74 1.80
C PHE A 849 -5.25 39.22 2.97
N THR A 850 -5.33 37.89 3.07
CA THR A 850 -5.87 37.21 4.25
C THR A 850 -4.73 36.44 4.90
N PRO A 851 -4.38 36.71 6.17
CA PRO A 851 -3.35 35.95 6.84
C PRO A 851 -3.82 34.51 7.05
N ARG A 852 -2.88 33.57 7.10
CA ARG A 852 -3.19 32.17 7.45
C ARG A 852 -3.70 32.12 8.89
N LYS A 853 -4.60 31.16 9.18
CA LYS A 853 -5.24 31.03 10.50
C LYS A 853 -4.26 30.87 11.66
N ASN A 854 -3.15 30.18 11.42
CA ASN A 854 -2.07 30.02 12.40
C ASN A 854 -1.31 31.33 12.70
N LEU A 855 -1.52 32.41 11.94
CA LEU A 855 -0.94 33.73 12.16
C LEU A 855 -1.97 34.75 12.67
N ALA A 856 -3.21 34.33 12.84
CA ALA A 856 -4.30 35.21 13.27
C ALA A 856 -4.16 35.73 14.72
N ASP A 857 -3.32 35.10 15.52
CA ASP A 857 -2.97 35.48 16.87
C ASP A 857 -1.99 36.68 16.97
N GLY A 858 -1.45 37.15 15.82
CA GLY A 858 -0.44 38.19 15.74
C GLY A 858 1.01 37.68 15.83
N SER A 859 1.21 36.38 15.73
CA SER A 859 2.56 35.77 15.69
C SER A 859 3.28 36.00 14.35
N GLY A 860 2.61 36.59 13.35
CA GLY A 860 3.16 36.86 12.03
C GLY A 860 3.80 38.23 11.87
N ARG A 861 4.47 38.40 10.71
CA ARG A 861 4.99 39.67 10.19
C ARG A 861 4.68 39.86 8.71
N ILE A 862 4.62 41.11 8.28
CA ILE A 862 4.65 41.51 6.88
C ILE A 862 6.09 41.83 6.55
N ARG A 863 6.68 41.11 5.59
CA ARG A 863 8.07 41.32 5.19
C ARG A 863 8.14 41.90 3.77
N PHE A 864 8.74 43.04 3.65
CA PHE A 864 9.15 43.61 2.38
C PHE A 864 10.63 43.26 2.16
N ALA A 865 10.93 42.51 1.13
CA ALA A 865 12.30 42.10 0.85
C ALA A 865 13.18 43.30 0.47
N SER A 866 12.62 44.32 -0.17
CA SER A 866 13.30 45.61 -0.41
C SER A 866 12.27 46.70 -0.73
N ILE A 867 12.43 47.87 -0.07
CA ILE A 867 11.74 49.13 -0.41
C ILE A 867 12.84 50.18 -0.62
N LYS A 868 12.78 50.89 -1.77
CA LYS A 868 13.59 52.08 -2.06
C LYS A 868 12.73 53.30 -1.84
N GLY A 869 13.17 54.24 -1.02
CA GLY A 869 12.44 55.45 -0.59
C GLY A 869 12.06 55.34 0.90
N LYS A 870 11.71 56.47 1.53
CA LYS A 870 11.07 56.41 2.86
C LYS A 870 9.66 55.87 2.70
N ALA A 871 9.22 54.99 3.65
CA ALA A 871 7.96 54.33 3.50
C ALA A 871 7.11 54.34 4.76
N GLU A 872 5.80 54.47 4.59
CA GLU A 872 4.79 54.28 5.61
C GLU A 872 3.93 53.08 5.19
N ILE A 873 3.76 52.13 6.16
CA ILE A 873 2.98 50.93 5.95
C ILE A 873 1.71 51.03 6.78
N TRP A 874 0.58 50.96 6.11
CA TRP A 874 -0.75 51.11 6.70
C TRP A 874 -1.53 49.79 6.53
N LEU A 875 -2.15 49.32 7.61
CA LEU A 875 -2.95 48.12 7.61
C LEU A 875 -4.35 48.42 8.18
N ASN A 876 -5.38 48.19 7.35
CA ASN A 876 -6.78 48.55 7.72
C ASN A 876 -6.93 49.97 8.28
N GLY A 877 -6.24 50.93 7.70
CA GLY A 877 -6.26 52.32 8.06
C GLY A 877 -5.36 52.75 9.22
N ALA A 878 -4.68 51.81 9.88
CA ALA A 878 -3.73 52.09 10.96
C ALA A 878 -2.29 52.04 10.43
N LEU A 879 -1.46 53.02 10.87
CA LEU A 879 0.00 53.00 10.58
C LEU A 879 0.66 51.91 11.46
N VAL A 880 1.24 50.86 10.78
CA VAL A 880 1.85 49.72 11.48
C VAL A 880 3.37 49.65 11.30
N GLY A 881 3.96 50.43 10.40
CA GLY A 881 5.39 50.45 10.19
C GLY A 881 5.91 51.66 9.40
N ARG A 882 7.18 52.00 9.62
CA ARG A 882 7.91 53.10 8.89
C ARG A 882 9.29 52.66 8.53
N LYS A 883 9.79 53.25 7.43
CA LYS A 883 11.18 53.21 7.01
C LYS A 883 11.62 54.63 6.71
N ASP A 884 12.58 55.14 7.46
CA ASP A 884 13.02 56.53 7.40
C ASP A 884 14.21 56.80 6.47
N SER A 885 14.73 55.76 5.84
CA SER A 885 15.87 55.80 4.89
C SER A 885 15.42 55.79 3.45
N TYR A 886 16.05 56.56 2.57
CA TYR A 886 15.82 56.53 1.10
C TYR A 886 16.47 55.33 0.43
N ALA A 887 17.57 54.77 1.03
CA ALA A 887 18.28 53.62 0.47
C ALA A 887 17.36 52.37 0.37
N ALA A 888 17.58 51.58 -0.67
CA ALA A 888 16.91 50.27 -0.78
C ALA A 888 17.28 49.37 0.39
N ALA A 889 16.29 48.88 1.15
CA ALA A 889 16.50 48.03 2.31
C ALA A 889 15.25 47.19 2.61
N PRO A 890 15.41 46.04 3.27
CA PRO A 890 14.26 45.24 3.76
C PRO A 890 13.53 45.97 4.89
N LEU A 891 12.24 45.64 5.05
CA LEU A 891 11.41 46.13 6.11
C LEU A 891 10.50 45.03 6.63
N ASP A 892 10.59 44.74 7.92
CA ASP A 892 9.69 43.80 8.61
C ASP A 892 8.71 44.60 9.46
N VAL A 893 7.42 44.31 9.35
CA VAL A 893 6.34 44.96 10.08
C VAL A 893 5.55 43.88 10.81
N ALA A 894 5.30 44.07 12.12
CA ALA A 894 4.49 43.14 12.88
C ALA A 894 3.08 43.03 12.32
N LEU A 895 2.58 41.82 12.17
CA LEU A 895 1.19 41.58 11.78
C LEU A 895 0.31 41.65 13.04
N PRO A 896 -0.63 42.59 13.18
CA PRO A 896 -1.55 42.63 14.30
C PRO A 896 -2.47 41.41 14.30
N ALA A 897 -2.93 41.00 15.53
CA ALA A 897 -3.89 39.93 15.68
C ALA A 897 -5.21 40.19 14.93
N GLY A 898 -5.86 39.17 14.48
CA GLY A 898 -7.16 39.16 13.81
C GLY A 898 -7.19 38.24 12.59
N ASP A 899 -8.35 37.82 12.21
CA ASP A 899 -8.67 37.01 11.03
C ASP A 899 -9.32 37.86 9.93
N GLY A 900 -9.53 37.27 8.78
CA GLY A 900 -10.19 37.92 7.63
C GLY A 900 -9.27 38.78 6.77
N LYS A 901 -9.89 39.37 5.74
CA LYS A 901 -9.21 40.18 4.72
C LYS A 901 -8.65 41.47 5.31
N ARG A 902 -7.39 41.76 4.99
CA ARG A 902 -6.67 42.97 5.43
C ARG A 902 -6.36 43.85 4.23
N GLU A 903 -6.61 45.14 4.33
CA GLU A 903 -6.15 46.14 3.34
C GLU A 903 -4.76 46.65 3.74
N LEU A 904 -3.83 46.59 2.78
CA LEU A 904 -2.43 47.01 2.96
C LEU A 904 -2.12 48.18 2.03
N ASN A 905 -1.83 49.35 2.58
CA ASN A 905 -1.41 50.52 1.84
C ASN A 905 0.05 50.86 2.15
N VAL A 906 0.82 51.18 1.11
CA VAL A 906 2.24 51.54 1.21
C VAL A 906 2.43 52.88 0.52
N LEU A 907 2.72 53.91 1.31
CA LEU A 907 3.09 55.24 0.82
C LEU A 907 4.62 55.35 0.82
N ILE A 908 5.20 55.66 -0.34
CA ILE A 908 6.64 55.84 -0.48
C ILE A 908 6.93 57.29 -0.87
N GLU A 909 7.89 57.95 -0.13
CA GLU A 909 8.48 59.22 -0.47
C GLU A 909 9.84 58.95 -1.18
N ALA A 910 9.95 59.43 -2.38
CA ALA A 910 11.19 59.34 -3.19
C ALA A 910 12.21 60.39 -2.79
N GLU A 911 13.49 60.03 -2.87
CA GLU A 911 14.56 61.01 -2.79
C GLU A 911 14.56 61.88 -4.04
N ALA A 912 14.75 63.21 -3.87
CA ALA A 912 14.69 64.14 -5.00
C ALA A 912 15.54 63.69 -6.19
N GLY A 913 14.93 63.59 -7.35
CA GLY A 913 15.59 63.15 -8.59
C GLY A 913 15.89 61.68 -8.71
N GLN A 914 15.43 60.85 -7.77
CA GLN A 914 15.64 59.41 -7.77
C GLN A 914 14.36 58.64 -7.97
N GLY A 915 14.43 57.46 -8.58
CA GLY A 915 13.31 56.49 -8.58
C GLY A 915 13.13 55.79 -7.25
N SER A 916 11.92 55.33 -6.95
CA SER A 916 11.56 54.64 -5.73
C SER A 916 10.68 53.43 -5.98
N GLY A 917 10.26 52.70 -4.95
CA GLY A 917 9.28 51.64 -5.12
C GLY A 917 9.46 50.42 -4.24
N ILE A 918 8.57 49.46 -4.38
CA ILE A 918 8.67 48.14 -3.76
C ILE A 918 9.51 47.26 -4.69
N GLU A 919 10.80 47.14 -4.39
CA GLU A 919 11.77 46.50 -5.29
C GLU A 919 11.90 44.96 -5.04
N GLY A 920 11.34 44.45 -3.97
CA GLY A 920 11.38 43.03 -3.61
C GLY A 920 10.02 42.45 -3.30
N HIS A 921 9.95 41.16 -3.08
CA HIS A 921 8.72 40.46 -2.72
C HIS A 921 8.14 41.00 -1.40
N VAL A 922 6.82 40.95 -1.28
CA VAL A 922 6.09 41.21 -0.05
C VAL A 922 5.45 39.90 0.41
N THR A 923 5.81 39.45 1.62
CA THR A 923 5.35 38.17 2.17
C THR A 923 4.72 38.33 3.53
N ILE A 924 3.80 37.47 3.86
CA ILE A 924 3.25 37.26 5.20
C ILE A 924 3.81 35.97 5.72
N GLU A 925 4.53 36.01 6.84
CA GLU A 925 5.22 34.86 7.39
C GLU A 925 5.23 34.87 8.92
N ALA A 926 5.55 33.75 9.57
CA ALA A 926 5.80 33.71 11.02
C ALA A 926 7.00 34.60 11.41
N LYS A 927 6.98 35.17 12.63
CA LYS A 927 8.11 35.96 13.15
C LYS A 927 9.37 35.13 13.31
#